data_97611c3dc25378ae22d49407672e167c
#
_entry.id   97611c3dc25378ae22d49407672e167c
#
_cell.length_a   1.000
_cell.length_b   1.000
_cell.length_c   1.000
_cell.angle_alpha   90.00
_cell.angle_beta   90.00
_cell.angle_gamma   90.00
#
_symmetry.space_group_name_H-M   'P 1'
#
loop_
_entity.id
_entity.type
_entity.pdbx_description
1 polymer ?
#
loop_
_entity_poly.entity_id
_entity_poly.type
_entity_poly.pdbx_seq_one_letter_code
_entity_poly.pdbx_strand_id
1 'polypeptide(L)'
;MLMLKTATVLEAISKRRRTARPAAHTGLAKNTIFAATHSAQDALVLLDATANGLTAEHAAERLDAIGPNTIEAPTKTLARRIADAFIDPFAGILAALALVSLYIDVLAVPELQRDPSTVIVIGIMLLVSGGMKFIQEARSGNAAEALKDLVSNTCTALRDGERIEIPFDELVPGDVIRLSAGDMVPADARIITARDLFVIESALTGESEAVEKTTAVTVVEGADGSALPLSACKNIVFTGTSVQNGAAMALVVATGSDTYLGGIAKMLNGRGEKSAFDRGVSSVSMLLVRLMLVMAPAVFAINAATKGNVIDALLFATSVAVGITPQMLPVIVTTSLSQGAKDLARRQVIVKELPAIQNLGAMDVLCCDKTGTLTEDRIVLERYLSTDGNEDARVLRHAFLNSFFQTGLKNLIDLAVIDRADVTPSTVVPDSMLGQSLRDRYTKIDEVPFDFSRRRLSVVVADAQGKTQMVTKGAAEEMLEICSFVEIDGIAQPLTDEKLAQIRKQIAGLNAEGLRVIAVAQKTNPRCVGEFGIADECDMVLMGFLAFLDPPKASAASAVATLEAKGVAVKVLTGDNDRVAATVCKQIGIDASNVLLGSEIDTLDDAELAERAEKTHLFAKLSPLQKARLVRVMREMLGHTVGFMGDGINDAAAMRASDCGISVDSAVDIAKESADIILLQKDLGVLERGIIEGRRTYGNLLKYLKTTVSSNFGNVLSVTVASLFLPFLPMSALQLVLLSLVYEIVCIALPWDTVDDAWTARPRAWDAASIKGFMLELGPVSSLFDIVTFAALFFVVCPAAVDASWPELAAAGDVAGMATFAALFQSGWFVESMWSQTLVVHMLRSPHLPSPRDHAAPALCVLTVLGLALVTWLPASPIADALGLMPLPTSFFGLLIGIVTAYIALTQLAKRRYIARHGELL
;
A
#
# COMPACT_ATOMS: atom_id res chain seq x y z
N MET A 1 -16.30 -44.38 15.16
CA MET A 1 -17.65 -44.33 14.54
C MET A 1 -18.30 -42.93 14.59
N LEU A 2 -17.93 -42.06 15.53
CA LEU A 2 -18.39 -40.64 15.55
C LEU A 2 -17.68 -39.76 14.50
N MET A 3 -16.39 -39.97 14.22
CA MET A 3 -15.65 -39.17 13.23
C MET A 3 -16.08 -39.43 11.77
N LEU A 4 -16.63 -40.57 11.44
CA LEU A 4 -17.18 -40.85 10.08
C LEU A 4 -18.53 -40.17 9.82
N LYS A 5 -19.32 -39.88 10.87
CA LYS A 5 -20.60 -39.17 10.72
C LYS A 5 -20.43 -37.66 10.55
N THR A 6 -19.37 -37.06 11.14
CA THR A 6 -19.09 -35.63 10.96
C THR A 6 -18.54 -35.29 9.57
N ALA A 7 -17.75 -36.21 8.96
CA ALA A 7 -17.28 -36.05 7.58
C ALA A 7 -18.45 -36.07 6.57
N THR A 8 -19.44 -36.97 6.78
CA THR A 8 -20.61 -37.08 5.90
C THR A 8 -21.56 -35.89 6.01
N VAL A 9 -21.66 -35.28 7.21
CA VAL A 9 -22.49 -34.07 7.42
C VAL A 9 -21.81 -32.83 6.80
N LEU A 10 -20.48 -32.71 6.91
CA LEU A 10 -19.72 -31.65 6.27
C LEU A 10 -19.73 -31.76 4.73
N GLU A 11 -19.70 -33.00 4.20
CA GLU A 11 -19.83 -33.24 2.77
C GLU A 11 -21.26 -32.97 2.25
N ALA A 12 -22.28 -33.25 3.04
CA ALA A 12 -23.67 -32.92 2.72
C ALA A 12 -23.95 -31.42 2.78
N ILE A 13 -23.35 -30.68 3.71
CA ILE A 13 -23.41 -29.21 3.79
C ILE A 13 -22.65 -28.57 2.62
N SER A 14 -21.48 -29.12 2.24
CA SER A 14 -20.70 -28.69 1.07
C SER A 14 -21.44 -28.95 -0.25
N LYS A 15 -22.14 -30.10 -0.38
CA LYS A 15 -22.97 -30.40 -1.55
C LYS A 15 -24.24 -29.53 -1.65
N ARG A 16 -24.90 -29.21 -0.52
CA ARG A 16 -26.03 -28.28 -0.54
C ARG A 16 -25.64 -26.85 -0.89
N ARG A 17 -24.42 -26.41 -0.61
CA ARG A 17 -23.90 -25.11 -1.06
C ARG A 17 -23.53 -25.07 -2.55
N ARG A 18 -23.33 -26.24 -3.21
CA ARG A 18 -23.04 -26.32 -4.65
C ARG A 18 -24.27 -26.34 -5.55
N THR A 19 -25.47 -26.48 -5.01
CA THR A 19 -26.72 -26.58 -5.82
C THR A 19 -27.60 -25.34 -5.78
N ALA A 20 -27.18 -24.28 -5.07
CA ALA A 20 -27.79 -22.96 -5.20
C ALA A 20 -26.77 -22.04 -5.89
N ARG A 21 -26.54 -22.20 -7.19
CA ARG A 21 -26.06 -21.11 -8.03
C ARG A 21 -27.23 -20.13 -8.17
N PRO A 22 -27.16 -18.90 -7.63
CA PRO A 22 -28.01 -17.83 -8.13
C PRO A 22 -27.65 -17.67 -9.60
N ALA A 23 -28.66 -17.58 -10.44
CA ALA A 23 -28.49 -17.26 -11.85
C ALA A 23 -27.63 -15.99 -11.93
N ALA A 24 -26.48 -16.09 -12.60
CA ALA A 24 -25.57 -14.98 -12.82
C ALA A 24 -26.30 -13.92 -13.66
N HIS A 25 -26.75 -12.86 -13.04
CA HIS A 25 -27.06 -11.62 -13.75
C HIS A 25 -25.72 -10.92 -14.05
N THR A 26 -24.98 -11.45 -15.03
CA THR A 26 -23.90 -10.74 -15.71
C THR A 26 -24.53 -9.80 -16.73
N GLY A 27 -25.32 -8.82 -16.30
CA GLY A 27 -26.00 -7.88 -17.18
C GLY A 27 -25.63 -6.46 -16.78
N LEU A 28 -25.35 -5.64 -17.80
CA LEU A 28 -25.32 -4.19 -17.69
C LEU A 28 -26.60 -3.69 -17.00
N ALA A 29 -26.51 -2.61 -16.23
CA ALA A 29 -27.70 -1.96 -15.65
C ALA A 29 -28.70 -1.58 -16.75
N LYS A 30 -29.98 -1.57 -16.44
CA LYS A 30 -31.03 -1.26 -17.41
C LYS A 30 -30.81 0.07 -18.12
N ASN A 31 -30.38 1.08 -17.36
CA ASN A 31 -30.08 2.40 -17.91
C ASN A 31 -28.86 2.37 -18.85
N THR A 32 -27.83 1.60 -18.54
CA THR A 32 -26.65 1.42 -19.39
C THR A 32 -26.99 0.72 -20.70
N ILE A 33 -27.83 -0.34 -20.65
CA ILE A 33 -28.32 -1.03 -21.86
C ILE A 33 -29.14 -0.08 -22.73
N PHE A 34 -30.08 0.67 -22.13
CA PHE A 34 -30.89 1.63 -22.85
C PHE A 34 -29.99 2.69 -23.51
N ALA A 35 -29.06 3.28 -22.76
CA ALA A 35 -28.17 4.31 -23.28
C ALA A 35 -27.22 3.78 -24.38
N ALA A 36 -26.83 2.50 -24.36
CA ALA A 36 -26.02 1.87 -25.39
C ALA A 36 -26.80 1.67 -26.70
N THR A 37 -28.09 1.34 -26.61
CA THR A 37 -28.94 0.95 -27.76
C THR A 37 -29.77 2.09 -28.34
N HIS A 38 -29.79 3.26 -27.69
CA HIS A 38 -30.54 4.43 -28.12
C HIS A 38 -29.62 5.63 -28.35
N SER A 39 -30.17 6.70 -28.94
CA SER A 39 -29.39 7.91 -29.18
C SER A 39 -28.99 8.61 -27.88
N ALA A 40 -27.95 9.42 -27.90
CA ALA A 40 -27.54 10.22 -26.73
C ALA A 40 -28.68 11.15 -26.24
N GLN A 41 -29.52 11.64 -27.18
CA GLN A 41 -30.69 12.47 -26.87
C GLN A 41 -31.75 11.68 -26.10
N ASP A 42 -32.02 10.43 -26.48
CA ASP A 42 -32.97 9.57 -25.74
C ASP A 42 -32.49 9.25 -24.36
N ALA A 43 -31.16 9.06 -24.19
CA ALA A 43 -30.54 8.81 -22.87
C ALA A 43 -30.64 10.07 -21.97
N LEU A 44 -30.47 11.27 -22.51
CA LEU A 44 -30.68 12.51 -21.77
C LEU A 44 -32.13 12.63 -21.30
N VAL A 45 -33.10 12.33 -22.17
CA VAL A 45 -34.54 12.35 -21.83
C VAL A 45 -34.86 11.30 -20.76
N LEU A 46 -34.31 10.09 -20.85
CA LEU A 46 -34.52 9.02 -19.84
C LEU A 46 -34.10 9.46 -18.44
N LEU A 47 -32.98 10.19 -18.35
CA LEU A 47 -32.39 10.62 -17.08
C LEU A 47 -32.84 12.01 -16.65
N ASP A 48 -33.82 12.62 -17.37
CA ASP A 48 -34.29 14.00 -17.13
C ASP A 48 -33.08 14.96 -16.97
N ALA A 49 -32.19 14.90 -17.97
CA ALA A 49 -30.95 15.67 -18.03
C ALA A 49 -30.84 16.45 -19.31
N THR A 50 -30.01 17.47 -19.35
CA THR A 50 -29.77 18.29 -20.55
C THR A 50 -28.30 18.16 -20.99
N ALA A 51 -28.01 18.53 -22.24
CA ALA A 51 -26.64 18.60 -22.73
C ALA A 51 -25.79 19.66 -22.00
N ASN A 52 -26.40 20.60 -21.28
CA ASN A 52 -25.75 21.58 -20.42
C ASN A 52 -25.61 21.10 -18.97
N GLY A 53 -25.86 19.82 -18.69
CA GLY A 53 -25.78 19.19 -17.36
C GLY A 53 -27.08 19.36 -16.56
N LEU A 54 -27.02 18.91 -15.31
CA LEU A 54 -28.03 19.08 -14.28
C LEU A 54 -27.88 20.45 -13.61
N THR A 55 -28.93 20.92 -12.93
CA THR A 55 -28.77 21.98 -11.94
C THR A 55 -28.16 21.45 -10.65
N ALA A 56 -27.43 22.31 -9.91
CA ALA A 56 -26.82 21.92 -8.65
C ALA A 56 -27.86 21.38 -7.63
N GLU A 57 -29.08 21.97 -7.63
CA GLU A 57 -30.19 21.55 -6.78
C GLU A 57 -30.67 20.12 -7.14
N HIS A 58 -30.92 19.83 -8.41
CA HIS A 58 -31.31 18.49 -8.86
C HIS A 58 -30.22 17.44 -8.64
N ALA A 59 -28.93 17.82 -8.77
CA ALA A 59 -27.82 16.92 -8.48
C ALA A 59 -27.78 16.55 -6.99
N ALA A 60 -27.98 17.53 -6.09
CA ALA A 60 -28.04 17.29 -4.65
C ALA A 60 -29.23 16.40 -4.24
N GLU A 61 -30.43 16.66 -4.80
CA GLU A 61 -31.61 15.81 -4.56
C GLU A 61 -31.39 14.35 -5.01
N ARG A 62 -30.71 14.16 -6.15
CA ARG A 62 -30.37 12.81 -6.65
C ARG A 62 -29.33 12.13 -5.79
N LEU A 63 -28.34 12.87 -5.30
CA LEU A 63 -27.33 12.36 -4.40
C LEU A 63 -27.94 11.86 -3.08
N ASP A 64 -28.88 12.62 -2.52
CA ASP A 64 -29.61 12.21 -1.32
C ASP A 64 -30.52 10.98 -1.56
N ALA A 65 -31.09 10.87 -2.76
CA ALA A 65 -32.00 9.76 -3.08
C ALA A 65 -31.27 8.46 -3.46
N ILE A 66 -30.16 8.55 -4.19
CA ILE A 66 -29.46 7.40 -4.77
C ILE A 66 -28.26 6.99 -3.87
N GLY A 67 -27.66 7.96 -3.17
CA GLY A 67 -26.44 7.80 -2.40
C GLY A 67 -25.17 8.12 -3.21
N PRO A 68 -23.99 8.13 -2.54
CA PRO A 68 -22.72 8.47 -3.17
C PRO A 68 -22.28 7.42 -4.20
N ASN A 69 -21.51 7.88 -5.19
CA ASN A 69 -20.94 7.04 -6.23
C ASN A 69 -19.72 6.27 -5.69
N THR A 70 -19.97 5.34 -4.77
CA THR A 70 -18.96 4.46 -4.18
C THR A 70 -19.31 3.00 -4.40
N ILE A 71 -18.33 2.19 -4.77
CA ILE A 71 -18.47 0.73 -4.79
C ILE A 71 -18.18 0.25 -3.39
N GLU A 72 -19.18 0.18 -2.53
CA GLU A 72 -19.02 -0.29 -1.15
C GLU A 72 -18.56 -1.75 -1.13
N ALA A 73 -17.37 -1.99 -0.60
CA ALA A 73 -17.09 -3.29 0.01
C ALA A 73 -18.10 -3.47 1.16
N PRO A 74 -18.72 -4.66 1.33
CA PRO A 74 -19.72 -4.87 2.36
C PRO A 74 -19.13 -4.54 3.72
N THR A 75 -19.46 -3.37 4.24
CA THR A 75 -19.03 -2.93 5.58
C THR A 75 -19.56 -3.93 6.58
N LYS A 76 -18.68 -4.50 7.40
CA LYS A 76 -19.11 -5.43 8.44
C LYS A 76 -20.07 -4.71 9.37
N THR A 77 -21.27 -5.23 9.54
CA THR A 77 -22.22 -4.69 10.53
C THR A 77 -21.60 -4.66 11.92
N LEU A 78 -22.01 -3.72 12.76
CA LEU A 78 -21.53 -3.62 14.16
C LEU A 78 -21.63 -4.95 14.90
N ALA A 79 -22.74 -5.67 14.73
CA ALA A 79 -22.93 -7.00 15.30
C ALA A 79 -21.87 -8.00 14.82
N ARG A 80 -21.49 -7.95 13.54
CA ARG A 80 -20.46 -8.83 12.98
C ARG A 80 -19.06 -8.43 13.44
N ARG A 81 -18.77 -7.14 13.58
CA ARG A 81 -17.50 -6.65 14.17
C ARG A 81 -17.35 -7.11 15.62
N ILE A 82 -18.42 -7.02 16.43
CA ILE A 82 -18.43 -7.54 17.79
C ILE A 82 -18.24 -9.07 17.78
N ALA A 83 -18.98 -9.80 16.95
CA ALA A 83 -18.84 -11.25 16.85
C ALA A 83 -17.41 -11.66 16.44
N ASP A 84 -16.81 -11.01 15.45
CA ASP A 84 -15.42 -11.28 14.99
C ASP A 84 -14.40 -10.99 16.10
N ALA A 85 -14.66 -10.02 16.99
CA ALA A 85 -13.79 -9.72 18.13
C ALA A 85 -13.84 -10.79 19.23
N PHE A 86 -14.97 -11.49 19.38
CA PHE A 86 -15.17 -12.52 20.40
C PHE A 86 -15.09 -13.96 19.85
N ILE A 87 -15.11 -14.15 18.54
CA ILE A 87 -14.99 -15.47 17.90
C ILE A 87 -13.58 -15.63 17.34
N ASP A 88 -12.63 -15.95 18.21
CA ASP A 88 -11.29 -16.38 17.83
C ASP A 88 -10.92 -17.68 18.57
N PRO A 89 -9.84 -18.38 18.16
CA PRO A 89 -9.42 -19.61 18.80
C PRO A 89 -9.18 -19.47 20.30
N PHE A 90 -8.70 -18.32 20.75
CA PHE A 90 -8.45 -18.04 22.16
C PHE A 90 -9.74 -17.87 22.95
N ALA A 91 -10.65 -17.04 22.48
CA ALA A 91 -11.95 -16.90 23.12
C ALA A 91 -12.69 -18.25 23.16
N GLY A 92 -12.50 -19.08 22.11
CA GLY A 92 -13.04 -20.45 22.09
C GLY A 92 -12.46 -21.34 23.20
N ILE A 93 -11.15 -21.24 23.46
CA ILE A 93 -10.49 -22.01 24.55
C ILE A 93 -10.90 -21.48 25.91
N LEU A 94 -10.93 -20.15 26.11
CA LEU A 94 -11.44 -19.57 27.35
C LEU A 94 -12.90 -19.96 27.62
N ALA A 95 -13.75 -19.96 26.59
CA ALA A 95 -15.12 -20.41 26.71
C ALA A 95 -15.21 -21.91 27.07
N ALA A 96 -14.36 -22.75 26.48
CA ALA A 96 -14.27 -24.17 26.85
C ALA A 96 -13.79 -24.34 28.28
N LEU A 97 -12.77 -23.60 28.73
CA LEU A 97 -12.34 -23.58 30.13
C LEU A 97 -13.46 -23.13 31.07
N ALA A 98 -14.18 -22.06 30.73
CA ALA A 98 -15.34 -21.60 31.50
C ALA A 98 -16.42 -22.64 31.62
N LEU A 99 -16.71 -23.37 30.53
CA LEU A 99 -17.73 -24.45 30.52
C LEU A 99 -17.30 -25.65 31.38
N VAL A 100 -16.01 -26.03 31.32
CA VAL A 100 -15.45 -27.11 32.14
C VAL A 100 -15.46 -26.71 33.62
N SER A 101 -15.03 -25.51 33.96
CA SER A 101 -15.06 -24.97 35.31
C SER A 101 -16.50 -24.84 35.83
N LEU A 102 -17.44 -24.37 34.99
CA LEU A 102 -18.85 -24.33 35.34
C LEU A 102 -19.40 -25.72 35.69
N TYR A 103 -19.00 -26.73 34.94
CA TYR A 103 -19.42 -28.11 35.22
C TYR A 103 -18.80 -28.64 36.50
N ILE A 104 -17.48 -28.49 36.67
CA ILE A 104 -16.74 -29.06 37.83
C ILE A 104 -17.04 -28.30 39.11
N ASP A 105 -16.98 -26.96 39.10
CA ASP A 105 -17.00 -26.12 40.32
C ASP A 105 -18.42 -25.71 40.73
N VAL A 106 -19.41 -25.81 39.80
CA VAL A 106 -20.78 -25.33 40.08
C VAL A 106 -21.84 -26.42 39.91
N LEU A 107 -21.78 -27.22 38.82
CA LEU A 107 -22.84 -28.19 38.52
C LEU A 107 -22.60 -29.58 39.12
N ALA A 108 -21.36 -30.04 39.20
CA ALA A 108 -21.00 -31.36 39.71
C ALA A 108 -20.86 -31.42 41.25
N VAL A 109 -20.86 -30.26 41.92
CA VAL A 109 -20.66 -30.15 43.39
C VAL A 109 -21.95 -29.82 44.10
N PRO A 110 -22.16 -30.33 45.36
CA PRO A 110 -23.29 -30.00 46.20
C PRO A 110 -23.44 -28.49 46.46
N GLU A 111 -24.66 -28.00 46.67
CA GLU A 111 -24.98 -26.58 46.75
C GLU A 111 -24.12 -25.77 47.75
N LEU A 112 -23.70 -26.36 48.85
CA LEU A 112 -22.87 -25.74 49.90
C LEU A 112 -21.40 -25.59 49.52
N GLN A 113 -20.96 -26.20 48.44
CA GLN A 113 -19.53 -26.19 47.97
C GLN A 113 -19.39 -25.56 46.56
N ARG A 114 -20.45 -24.95 46.04
CA ARG A 114 -20.41 -24.30 44.71
C ARG A 114 -19.58 -23.04 44.75
N ASP A 115 -18.57 -22.97 43.92
CA ASP A 115 -17.71 -21.80 43.77
C ASP A 115 -17.69 -21.30 42.31
N PRO A 116 -18.48 -20.26 41.95
CA PRO A 116 -18.53 -19.70 40.62
C PRO A 116 -17.35 -18.73 40.29
N SER A 117 -16.43 -18.49 41.24
CA SER A 117 -15.38 -17.47 41.13
C SER A 117 -14.54 -17.64 39.89
N THR A 118 -14.09 -18.87 39.60
CA THR A 118 -13.27 -19.18 38.42
C THR A 118 -14.01 -18.84 37.10
N VAL A 119 -15.29 -19.21 37.02
CA VAL A 119 -16.14 -18.94 35.84
C VAL A 119 -16.34 -17.43 35.63
N ILE A 120 -16.56 -16.70 36.71
CA ILE A 120 -16.72 -15.23 36.68
C ILE A 120 -15.43 -14.56 36.23
N VAL A 121 -14.28 -14.96 36.75
CA VAL A 121 -12.98 -14.40 36.35
C VAL A 121 -12.69 -14.67 34.87
N ILE A 122 -12.92 -15.90 34.40
CA ILE A 122 -12.75 -16.21 32.98
C ILE A 122 -13.71 -15.39 32.11
N GLY A 123 -14.96 -15.18 32.55
CA GLY A 123 -15.94 -14.32 31.89
C GLY A 123 -15.48 -12.86 31.80
N ILE A 124 -14.92 -12.30 32.86
CA ILE A 124 -14.34 -10.96 32.87
C ILE A 124 -13.15 -10.88 31.90
N MET A 125 -12.30 -11.89 31.88
CA MET A 125 -11.15 -11.96 30.97
C MET A 125 -11.59 -11.99 29.50
N LEU A 126 -12.63 -12.77 29.17
CA LEU A 126 -13.22 -12.77 27.82
C LEU A 126 -13.75 -11.40 27.44
N LEU A 127 -14.44 -10.73 28.37
CA LEU A 127 -14.97 -9.38 28.12
C LEU A 127 -13.84 -8.35 27.92
N VAL A 128 -12.80 -8.39 28.75
CA VAL A 128 -11.66 -7.47 28.65
C VAL A 128 -10.89 -7.71 27.35
N SER A 129 -10.56 -8.97 27.04
CA SER A 129 -9.81 -9.31 25.83
C SER A 129 -10.59 -8.98 24.55
N GLY A 130 -11.85 -9.42 24.44
CA GLY A 130 -12.71 -9.13 23.30
C GLY A 130 -13.04 -7.65 23.16
N GLY A 131 -13.30 -6.97 24.29
CA GLY A 131 -13.56 -5.52 24.31
C GLY A 131 -12.35 -4.70 23.85
N MET A 132 -11.15 -5.07 24.30
CA MET A 132 -9.91 -4.40 23.88
C MET A 132 -9.65 -4.60 22.39
N LYS A 133 -9.82 -5.83 21.88
CA LYS A 133 -9.69 -6.14 20.46
C LYS A 133 -10.71 -5.34 19.62
N PHE A 134 -11.96 -5.27 20.06
CA PHE A 134 -12.99 -4.48 19.40
C PHE A 134 -12.65 -2.98 19.33
N ILE A 135 -12.25 -2.38 20.48
CA ILE A 135 -11.91 -0.96 20.55
C ILE A 135 -10.71 -0.62 19.64
N GLN A 136 -9.70 -1.48 19.60
CA GLN A 136 -8.51 -1.26 18.78
C GLN A 136 -8.81 -1.45 17.29
N GLU A 137 -9.56 -2.48 16.92
CA GLU A 137 -9.97 -2.71 15.52
C GLU A 137 -10.84 -1.55 15.01
N ALA A 138 -11.75 -1.03 15.84
CA ALA A 138 -12.56 0.14 15.52
C ALA A 138 -11.70 1.41 15.33
N ARG A 139 -10.77 1.68 16.26
CA ARG A 139 -9.88 2.86 16.15
C ARG A 139 -8.94 2.78 14.95
N SER A 140 -8.40 1.60 14.67
CA SER A 140 -7.48 1.39 13.56
C SER A 140 -8.19 1.51 12.21
N GLY A 141 -9.38 0.93 12.06
CA GLY A 141 -10.20 1.03 10.86
C GLY A 141 -10.58 2.48 10.55
N ASN A 142 -11.08 3.22 11.54
CA ASN A 142 -11.45 4.63 11.35
C ASN A 142 -10.25 5.53 11.00
N ALA A 143 -9.05 5.23 11.51
CA ALA A 143 -7.85 5.99 11.18
C ALA A 143 -7.38 5.75 9.73
N ALA A 144 -7.48 4.51 9.24
CA ALA A 144 -7.15 4.17 7.87
C ALA A 144 -8.15 4.78 6.87
N GLU A 145 -9.44 4.77 7.20
CA GLU A 145 -10.50 5.36 6.39
C GLU A 145 -10.34 6.89 6.28
N ALA A 146 -10.11 7.59 7.39
CA ALA A 146 -9.86 9.02 7.41
C ALA A 146 -8.60 9.46 6.62
N LEU A 147 -7.63 8.58 6.41
CA LEU A 147 -6.45 8.85 5.60
C LEU A 147 -6.74 8.69 4.10
N LYS A 148 -7.63 7.76 3.72
CA LYS A 148 -8.08 7.60 2.32
C LYS A 148 -8.86 8.82 1.85
N ASP A 149 -9.66 9.42 2.72
CA ASP A 149 -10.47 10.62 2.42
C ASP A 149 -9.63 11.88 2.14
N LEU A 150 -8.35 11.89 2.51
CA LEU A 150 -7.45 13.01 2.21
C LEU A 150 -7.03 13.07 0.73
N VAL A 151 -7.23 12.01 -0.04
CA VAL A 151 -6.93 11.95 -1.47
C VAL A 151 -8.19 11.48 -2.19
N SER A 152 -9.04 12.42 -2.59
CA SER A 152 -10.20 12.16 -3.42
C SER A 152 -9.86 12.40 -4.89
N ASN A 153 -10.28 11.48 -5.76
CA ASN A 153 -10.27 11.72 -7.20
C ASN A 153 -11.42 12.67 -7.54
N THR A 154 -11.14 13.66 -8.39
CA THR A 154 -12.12 14.63 -8.87
C THR A 154 -12.36 14.48 -10.36
N CYS A 155 -13.51 14.90 -10.87
CA CYS A 155 -13.80 14.98 -12.28
C CYS A 155 -14.47 16.30 -12.64
N THR A 156 -14.29 16.72 -13.88
CA THR A 156 -14.97 17.91 -14.41
C THR A 156 -16.40 17.54 -14.81
N ALA A 157 -17.39 18.01 -14.07
CA ALA A 157 -18.80 17.91 -14.40
C ALA A 157 -19.34 19.24 -14.95
N LEU A 158 -20.36 19.15 -15.79
CA LEU A 158 -21.12 20.29 -16.30
C LEU A 158 -22.40 20.40 -15.48
N ARG A 159 -22.50 21.44 -14.62
CA ARG A 159 -23.72 21.76 -13.85
C ARG A 159 -24.06 23.23 -14.02
N ASP A 160 -25.34 23.54 -14.15
CA ASP A 160 -25.85 24.91 -14.44
C ASP A 160 -25.21 25.54 -15.69
N GLY A 161 -24.72 24.72 -16.63
CA GLY A 161 -24.01 25.16 -17.83
C GLY A 161 -22.56 25.57 -17.63
N GLU A 162 -22.05 25.48 -16.39
CA GLU A 162 -20.66 25.76 -16.05
C GLU A 162 -19.87 24.47 -15.77
N ARG A 163 -18.57 24.51 -16.05
CA ARG A 163 -17.66 23.39 -15.73
C ARG A 163 -17.16 23.53 -14.31
N ILE A 164 -17.47 22.56 -13.47
CA ILE A 164 -17.05 22.53 -12.07
C ILE A 164 -16.28 21.23 -11.80
N GLU A 165 -15.27 21.29 -10.96
CA GLU A 165 -14.58 20.12 -10.42
C GLU A 165 -15.33 19.57 -9.22
N ILE A 166 -15.73 18.30 -9.25
CA ILE A 166 -16.43 17.64 -8.15
C ILE A 166 -15.74 16.31 -7.82
N PRO A 167 -15.78 15.85 -6.56
CA PRO A 167 -15.35 14.52 -6.18
C PRO A 167 -16.14 13.43 -6.89
N PHE A 168 -15.50 12.28 -7.14
CA PHE A 168 -16.16 11.15 -7.82
C PHE A 168 -17.41 10.66 -7.08
N ASP A 169 -17.41 10.69 -5.75
CA ASP A 169 -18.51 10.25 -4.90
C ASP A 169 -19.74 11.15 -4.97
N GLU A 170 -19.59 12.40 -5.40
CA GLU A 170 -20.71 13.33 -5.62
C GLU A 170 -21.39 13.23 -6.99
N LEU A 171 -20.89 12.34 -7.88
CA LEU A 171 -21.51 12.12 -9.19
C LEU A 171 -22.83 11.37 -9.08
N VAL A 172 -23.81 11.82 -9.87
CA VAL A 172 -25.13 11.21 -9.95
C VAL A 172 -25.52 10.88 -11.40
N PRO A 173 -26.40 9.88 -11.64
CA PRO A 173 -26.94 9.63 -12.96
C PRO A 173 -27.64 10.87 -13.50
N GLY A 174 -27.27 11.27 -14.72
CA GLY A 174 -27.73 12.50 -15.37
C GLY A 174 -26.70 13.63 -15.40
N ASP A 175 -25.61 13.54 -14.62
CA ASP A 175 -24.48 14.47 -14.78
C ASP A 175 -23.82 14.30 -16.15
N VAL A 176 -23.34 15.40 -16.71
CA VAL A 176 -22.54 15.39 -17.93
C VAL A 176 -21.09 15.66 -17.54
N ILE A 177 -20.21 14.70 -17.81
CA ILE A 177 -18.79 14.78 -17.46
C ILE A 177 -17.93 15.00 -18.70
N ARG A 178 -16.80 15.68 -18.51
CA ARG A 178 -15.75 15.77 -19.50
C ARG A 178 -14.68 14.74 -19.19
N LEU A 179 -14.22 14.03 -20.22
CA LEU A 179 -13.13 13.07 -20.16
C LEU A 179 -12.00 13.53 -21.08
N SER A 180 -10.78 13.43 -20.64
CA SER A 180 -9.54 13.79 -21.36
C SER A 180 -8.46 12.72 -21.12
N ALA A 181 -7.43 12.70 -21.95
CA ALA A 181 -6.32 11.77 -21.78
C ALA A 181 -5.73 11.87 -20.35
N GLY A 182 -5.62 10.73 -19.66
CA GLY A 182 -5.17 10.61 -18.27
C GLY A 182 -6.27 10.48 -17.24
N ASP A 183 -7.50 10.83 -17.57
CA ASP A 183 -8.63 10.75 -16.66
C ASP A 183 -9.04 9.29 -16.43
N MET A 184 -9.43 8.98 -15.21
CA MET A 184 -10.19 7.78 -14.88
C MET A 184 -11.67 8.02 -15.17
N VAL A 185 -12.35 7.01 -15.70
CA VAL A 185 -13.79 7.04 -15.87
C VAL A 185 -14.47 6.81 -14.52
N PRO A 186 -15.15 7.83 -13.94
CA PRO A 186 -15.65 7.77 -12.57
C PRO A 186 -16.94 6.98 -12.39
N ALA A 187 -17.70 6.82 -13.47
CA ALA A 187 -19.02 6.18 -13.49
C ALA A 187 -19.29 5.60 -14.88
N ASP A 188 -20.24 4.67 -15.02
CA ASP A 188 -20.64 4.22 -16.36
C ASP A 188 -21.34 5.38 -17.08
N ALA A 189 -20.84 5.76 -18.25
CA ALA A 189 -21.32 6.94 -18.94
C ALA A 189 -21.49 6.73 -20.46
N ARG A 190 -22.55 7.35 -21.03
CA ARG A 190 -22.86 7.38 -22.45
C ARG A 190 -22.16 8.55 -23.13
N ILE A 191 -21.36 8.28 -24.14
CA ILE A 191 -20.65 9.29 -24.89
C ILE A 191 -21.66 10.15 -25.69
N ILE A 192 -21.63 11.46 -25.48
CA ILE A 192 -22.39 12.47 -26.20
C ILE A 192 -21.60 12.99 -27.41
N THR A 193 -20.32 13.35 -27.15
CA THR A 193 -19.36 13.76 -28.16
C THR A 193 -18.01 13.13 -27.88
N ALA A 194 -17.30 12.70 -28.88
CA ALA A 194 -15.95 12.16 -28.77
C ALA A 194 -15.08 12.67 -29.91
N ARG A 195 -13.80 12.85 -29.62
CA ARG A 195 -12.75 13.12 -30.61
C ARG A 195 -11.57 12.19 -30.32
N ASP A 196 -11.35 11.24 -31.19
CA ASP A 196 -10.29 10.23 -31.13
C ASP A 196 -10.13 9.63 -29.73
N LEU A 197 -11.27 9.23 -29.14
CA LEU A 197 -11.34 8.72 -27.79
C LEU A 197 -10.92 7.24 -27.76
N PHE A 198 -9.80 6.96 -27.12
CA PHE A 198 -9.31 5.61 -26.85
C PHE A 198 -9.29 5.36 -25.34
N VAL A 199 -9.85 4.25 -24.91
CA VAL A 199 -10.02 3.89 -23.49
C VAL A 199 -9.39 2.52 -23.23
N ILE A 200 -8.58 2.42 -22.18
CA ILE A 200 -8.03 1.16 -21.70
C ILE A 200 -9.06 0.50 -20.77
N GLU A 201 -9.53 -0.68 -21.15
CA GLU A 201 -10.54 -1.45 -20.42
C GLU A 201 -9.94 -2.66 -19.67
N SER A 202 -8.63 -2.67 -19.44
CA SER A 202 -7.92 -3.81 -18.81
C SER A 202 -8.46 -4.23 -17.45
N ALA A 203 -8.98 -3.29 -16.68
CA ALA A 203 -9.62 -3.57 -15.38
C ALA A 203 -10.88 -4.45 -15.50
N LEU A 204 -11.52 -4.45 -16.66
CA LEU A 204 -12.77 -5.17 -16.92
C LEU A 204 -12.58 -6.39 -17.81
N THR A 205 -11.70 -6.28 -18.81
CA THR A 205 -11.50 -7.31 -19.85
C THR A 205 -10.23 -8.11 -19.66
N GLY A 206 -9.25 -7.58 -18.93
CA GLY A 206 -7.89 -8.10 -18.82
C GLY A 206 -7.00 -7.74 -20.03
N GLU A 207 -7.55 -7.12 -21.08
CA GLU A 207 -6.81 -6.74 -22.28
C GLU A 207 -6.22 -5.33 -22.12
N SER A 208 -4.95 -5.18 -22.46
CA SER A 208 -4.23 -3.89 -22.32
C SER A 208 -4.33 -3.00 -23.56
N GLU A 209 -4.92 -3.48 -24.65
CA GLU A 209 -5.12 -2.67 -25.85
C GLU A 209 -6.24 -1.63 -25.62
N ALA A 210 -5.99 -0.42 -26.09
CA ALA A 210 -6.98 0.65 -26.01
C ALA A 210 -8.08 0.43 -27.04
N VAL A 211 -9.30 0.58 -26.60
CA VAL A 211 -10.51 0.44 -27.42
C VAL A 211 -10.98 1.81 -27.89
N GLU A 212 -11.15 1.97 -29.19
CA GLU A 212 -11.76 3.19 -29.76
C GLU A 212 -13.24 3.27 -29.33
N LYS A 213 -13.61 4.42 -28.80
CA LYS A 213 -14.97 4.74 -28.35
C LYS A 213 -15.58 5.80 -29.24
N THR A 214 -16.83 5.58 -29.63
CA THR A 214 -17.56 6.43 -30.60
C THR A 214 -18.93 6.82 -30.06
N THR A 215 -19.61 7.76 -30.74
CA THR A 215 -20.99 8.15 -30.44
C THR A 215 -22.03 7.22 -31.06
N ALA A 216 -21.65 6.32 -31.96
CA ALA A 216 -22.54 5.47 -32.72
C ALA A 216 -23.40 4.56 -31.82
N VAL A 217 -24.67 4.42 -32.14
CA VAL A 217 -25.61 3.55 -31.42
C VAL A 217 -25.20 2.09 -31.60
N THR A 218 -25.17 1.33 -30.53
CA THR A 218 -24.87 -0.12 -30.56
C THR A 218 -26.07 -0.86 -31.17
N VAL A 219 -25.87 -1.53 -32.28
CA VAL A 219 -26.89 -2.36 -32.93
C VAL A 219 -26.88 -3.75 -32.32
N VAL A 220 -28.02 -4.18 -31.77
CA VAL A 220 -28.19 -5.53 -31.21
C VAL A 220 -28.75 -6.43 -32.30
N GLU A 221 -27.94 -7.38 -32.79
CA GLU A 221 -28.47 -8.45 -33.66
C GLU A 221 -28.96 -9.61 -32.75
N GLY A 222 -30.29 -9.73 -32.59
CA GLY A 222 -30.92 -10.85 -31.89
C GLY A 222 -32.07 -10.44 -30.95
N ALA A 223 -33.23 -11.01 -31.15
CA ALA A 223 -34.49 -10.62 -30.48
C ALA A 223 -34.69 -11.16 -29.04
N ASP A 224 -33.69 -11.77 -28.43
CA ASP A 224 -33.75 -12.22 -27.01
C ASP A 224 -32.88 -11.33 -26.16
N GLY A 225 -33.44 -10.66 -25.17
CA GLY A 225 -32.80 -9.72 -24.23
C GLY A 225 -31.65 -10.26 -23.38
N SER A 226 -30.84 -11.12 -23.98
CA SER A 226 -29.60 -11.64 -23.40
C SER A 226 -28.45 -10.63 -23.56
N ALA A 227 -27.78 -10.39 -22.49
CA ALA A 227 -26.66 -9.51 -22.20
C ALA A 227 -25.82 -9.02 -23.41
N LEU A 228 -25.85 -7.70 -23.65
CA LEU A 228 -24.89 -7.04 -24.55
C LEU A 228 -23.45 -7.32 -24.06
N PRO A 229 -22.56 -7.85 -24.91
CA PRO A 229 -21.16 -7.98 -24.53
C PRO A 229 -20.51 -6.59 -24.42
N LEU A 230 -19.60 -6.43 -23.47
CA LEU A 230 -18.86 -5.18 -23.25
C LEU A 230 -18.20 -4.67 -24.53
N SER A 231 -17.59 -5.59 -25.30
CA SER A 231 -16.90 -5.29 -26.56
C SER A 231 -17.80 -4.66 -27.64
N ALA A 232 -19.12 -4.87 -27.55
CA ALA A 232 -20.08 -4.24 -28.45
C ALA A 232 -20.43 -2.81 -28.05
N CYS A 233 -20.22 -2.41 -26.81
CA CYS A 233 -20.61 -1.10 -26.28
C CYS A 233 -19.54 -0.03 -26.57
N LYS A 234 -19.30 0.29 -27.86
CA LYS A 234 -18.32 1.32 -28.24
C LYS A 234 -18.75 2.74 -27.85
N ASN A 235 -19.99 2.95 -27.47
CA ASN A 235 -20.55 4.25 -27.10
C ASN A 235 -20.75 4.44 -25.59
N ILE A 236 -20.33 3.46 -24.81
CA ILE A 236 -20.30 3.53 -23.33
C ILE A 236 -18.86 3.47 -22.86
N VAL A 237 -18.52 4.30 -21.89
CA VAL A 237 -17.30 4.21 -21.06
C VAL A 237 -17.68 3.69 -19.69
N PHE A 238 -16.86 2.82 -19.12
CA PHE A 238 -17.18 2.10 -17.88
C PHE A 238 -16.32 2.56 -16.72
N THR A 239 -16.89 2.58 -15.52
CA THR A 239 -16.18 2.86 -14.27
C THR A 239 -14.91 2.00 -14.14
N GLY A 240 -13.82 2.63 -13.70
CA GLY A 240 -12.54 1.97 -13.47
C GLY A 240 -11.70 1.76 -14.73
N THR A 241 -12.16 2.22 -15.88
CA THR A 241 -11.36 2.33 -17.11
C THR A 241 -10.66 3.68 -17.19
N SER A 242 -9.67 3.83 -18.06
CA SER A 242 -8.90 5.06 -18.19
C SER A 242 -8.80 5.54 -19.62
N VAL A 243 -8.86 6.85 -19.80
CA VAL A 243 -8.71 7.47 -21.11
C VAL A 243 -7.24 7.51 -21.48
N GLN A 244 -6.87 6.79 -22.54
CA GLN A 244 -5.51 6.82 -23.06
C GLN A 244 -5.25 8.02 -23.95
N ASN A 245 -6.23 8.33 -24.82
CA ASN A 245 -6.11 9.38 -25.81
C ASN A 245 -7.45 10.02 -26.13
N GLY A 246 -7.44 11.25 -26.64
CA GLY A 246 -8.61 11.99 -27.07
C GLY A 246 -9.36 12.72 -25.95
N ALA A 247 -10.57 13.16 -26.27
CA ALA A 247 -11.46 13.83 -25.34
C ALA A 247 -12.93 13.51 -25.64
N ALA A 248 -13.76 13.52 -24.60
CA ALA A 248 -15.20 13.30 -24.74
C ALA A 248 -16.03 14.11 -23.76
N MET A 249 -17.30 14.32 -24.12
CA MET A 249 -18.37 14.65 -23.17
C MET A 249 -19.25 13.40 -23.03
N ALA A 250 -19.54 12.99 -21.82
CA ALA A 250 -20.31 11.78 -21.54
C ALA A 250 -21.38 12.01 -20.46
N LEU A 251 -22.55 11.40 -20.65
CA LEU A 251 -23.67 11.41 -19.72
C LEU A 251 -23.54 10.25 -18.74
N VAL A 252 -23.45 10.50 -17.46
CA VAL A 252 -23.45 9.47 -16.40
C VAL A 252 -24.77 8.73 -16.39
N VAL A 253 -24.76 7.40 -16.56
CA VAL A 253 -25.95 6.56 -16.64
C VAL A 253 -26.12 5.62 -15.45
N ALA A 254 -25.02 5.25 -14.79
CA ALA A 254 -25.04 4.43 -13.58
C ALA A 254 -23.87 4.80 -12.67
N THR A 255 -24.09 4.76 -11.34
CA THR A 255 -23.13 5.11 -10.31
C THR A 255 -23.01 4.00 -9.27
N GLY A 256 -21.90 3.95 -8.54
CA GLY A 256 -21.65 3.08 -7.41
C GLY A 256 -21.89 1.59 -7.70
N SER A 257 -22.70 0.99 -6.88
CA SER A 257 -23.00 -0.45 -6.97
C SER A 257 -23.78 -0.88 -8.22
N ASP A 258 -24.34 0.06 -8.97
CA ASP A 258 -25.12 -0.19 -10.19
C ASP A 258 -24.27 -0.07 -11.45
N THR A 259 -23.02 0.37 -11.34
CA THR A 259 -22.05 0.30 -12.44
C THR A 259 -21.71 -1.15 -12.78
N TYR A 260 -21.16 -1.38 -13.96
CA TYR A 260 -20.70 -2.70 -14.38
C TYR A 260 -19.65 -3.27 -13.42
N LEU A 261 -18.67 -2.44 -13.02
CA LEU A 261 -17.63 -2.82 -12.04
C LEU A 261 -18.24 -3.11 -10.67
N GLY A 262 -19.22 -2.31 -10.21
CA GLY A 262 -19.95 -2.54 -8.97
C GLY A 262 -20.70 -3.87 -8.96
N GLY A 263 -21.29 -4.26 -10.11
CA GLY A 263 -21.90 -5.58 -10.32
C GLY A 263 -20.90 -6.73 -10.15
N ILE A 264 -19.70 -6.61 -10.73
CA ILE A 264 -18.61 -7.59 -10.57
C ILE A 264 -18.14 -7.65 -9.13
N ALA A 265 -17.94 -6.51 -8.47
CA ALA A 265 -17.48 -6.43 -7.08
C ALA A 265 -18.44 -7.14 -6.11
N LYS A 266 -19.76 -7.03 -6.33
CA LYS A 266 -20.77 -7.79 -5.57
C LYS A 266 -20.63 -9.33 -5.71
N MET A 267 -20.11 -9.80 -6.84
CA MET A 267 -19.91 -11.25 -7.11
C MET A 267 -18.57 -11.77 -6.59
N LEU A 268 -17.54 -10.92 -6.59
CA LEU A 268 -16.18 -11.24 -6.17
C LEU A 268 -16.01 -11.10 -4.65
N ASN A 269 -16.80 -11.78 -3.83
CA ASN A 269 -16.53 -11.96 -2.40
C ASN A 269 -15.25 -12.80 -2.17
N GLY A 270 -14.17 -12.54 -2.90
CA GLY A 270 -12.92 -13.26 -2.86
C GLY A 270 -11.85 -12.51 -2.05
N ARG A 271 -11.13 -13.23 -1.19
CA ARG A 271 -9.92 -12.75 -0.54
C ARG A 271 -8.90 -12.36 -1.61
N GLY A 272 -8.45 -11.12 -1.60
CA GLY A 272 -7.32 -10.68 -2.44
C GLY A 272 -6.06 -11.55 -2.23
N GLU A 273 -5.13 -11.52 -3.15
CA GLU A 273 -3.84 -12.19 -2.99
C GLU A 273 -3.10 -11.66 -1.75
N LYS A 274 -2.51 -12.59 -0.97
CA LYS A 274 -1.77 -12.23 0.23
C LYS A 274 -0.50 -11.48 -0.15
N SER A 275 -0.28 -10.32 0.45
CA SER A 275 0.95 -9.55 0.30
C SER A 275 2.18 -10.33 0.81
N ALA A 276 3.39 -9.88 0.46
CA ALA A 276 4.64 -10.43 1.01
C ALA A 276 4.66 -10.33 2.55
N PHE A 277 4.11 -9.26 3.07
CA PHE A 277 3.93 -9.03 4.51
C PHE A 277 3.00 -10.06 5.15
N ASP A 278 1.81 -10.31 4.58
CA ASP A 278 0.86 -11.30 5.10
C ASP A 278 1.46 -12.71 5.12
N ARG A 279 2.26 -13.03 4.10
CA ARG A 279 3.02 -14.29 4.05
C ARG A 279 4.06 -14.36 5.16
N GLY A 280 4.76 -13.26 5.43
CA GLY A 280 5.73 -13.14 6.50
C GLY A 280 5.09 -13.34 7.88
N VAL A 281 4.05 -12.61 8.21
CA VAL A 281 3.29 -12.74 9.48
C VAL A 281 2.73 -14.16 9.63
N SER A 282 2.19 -14.73 8.54
CA SER A 282 1.71 -16.11 8.53
C SER A 282 2.81 -17.12 8.83
N SER A 283 4.06 -16.88 8.37
CA SER A 283 5.19 -17.78 8.62
C SER A 283 5.59 -17.82 10.10
N VAL A 284 5.55 -16.66 10.79
CA VAL A 284 5.80 -16.59 12.25
C VAL A 284 4.67 -17.26 13.01
N SER A 285 3.41 -17.00 12.65
CA SER A 285 2.26 -17.66 13.25
C SER A 285 2.37 -19.18 13.11
N MET A 286 2.79 -19.68 11.94
CA MET A 286 2.97 -21.10 11.69
C MET A 286 4.15 -21.69 12.51
N LEU A 287 5.21 -20.92 12.74
CA LEU A 287 6.31 -21.32 13.64
C LEU A 287 5.78 -21.58 15.06
N LEU A 288 4.97 -20.68 15.58
CA LEU A 288 4.38 -20.79 16.92
C LEU A 288 3.36 -21.93 17.01
N VAL A 289 2.54 -22.12 15.97
CA VAL A 289 1.62 -23.27 15.89
C VAL A 289 2.40 -24.61 15.92
N ARG A 290 3.51 -24.70 15.19
CA ARG A 290 4.36 -25.92 15.25
C ARG A 290 4.96 -26.14 16.63
N LEU A 291 5.41 -25.08 17.27
CA LEU A 291 5.91 -25.14 18.67
C LEU A 291 4.81 -25.62 19.62
N MET A 292 3.60 -25.05 19.51
CA MET A 292 2.44 -25.45 20.31
C MET A 292 2.08 -26.93 20.11
N LEU A 293 2.07 -27.41 18.86
CA LEU A 293 1.74 -28.83 18.54
C LEU A 293 2.75 -29.84 19.11
N VAL A 294 3.96 -29.40 19.45
CA VAL A 294 4.97 -30.25 20.10
C VAL A 294 4.93 -30.11 21.62
N MET A 295 4.89 -28.87 22.10
CA MET A 295 5.09 -28.60 23.53
C MET A 295 3.82 -28.86 24.37
N ALA A 296 2.62 -28.55 23.88
CA ALA A 296 1.41 -28.76 24.67
C ALA A 296 1.10 -30.27 24.91
N PRO A 297 1.20 -31.15 23.90
CA PRO A 297 1.11 -32.59 24.17
C PRO A 297 2.20 -33.15 25.08
N ALA A 298 3.43 -32.61 25.01
CA ALA A 298 4.50 -33.00 25.90
C ALA A 298 4.20 -32.62 27.35
N VAL A 299 3.77 -31.38 27.60
CA VAL A 299 3.35 -30.91 28.93
C VAL A 299 2.16 -31.73 29.45
N PHE A 300 1.18 -32.02 28.61
CA PHE A 300 0.06 -32.90 28.94
C PHE A 300 0.54 -34.29 29.41
N ALA A 301 1.35 -34.96 28.57
CA ALA A 301 1.83 -36.30 28.87
C ALA A 301 2.67 -36.36 30.17
N ILE A 302 3.53 -35.35 30.39
CA ILE A 302 4.34 -35.26 31.62
C ILE A 302 3.40 -35.09 32.84
N ASN A 303 2.49 -34.14 32.85
CA ASN A 303 1.63 -33.88 34.01
C ASN A 303 0.65 -35.05 34.27
N ALA A 304 0.08 -35.63 33.22
CA ALA A 304 -0.81 -36.80 33.36
C ALA A 304 -0.09 -38.00 33.97
N ALA A 305 1.19 -38.23 33.59
CA ALA A 305 1.99 -39.32 34.11
C ALA A 305 2.53 -39.07 35.54
N THR A 306 2.89 -37.82 35.85
CA THR A 306 3.55 -37.49 37.15
C THR A 306 2.57 -37.09 38.25
N LYS A 307 1.42 -36.54 37.93
CA LYS A 307 0.48 -35.95 38.91
C LYS A 307 -0.84 -36.73 39.02
N GLY A 308 -1.10 -37.67 38.10
CA GLY A 308 -2.22 -38.61 38.22
C GLY A 308 -3.60 -38.05 37.90
N ASN A 309 -3.78 -36.74 37.79
CA ASN A 309 -5.05 -36.09 37.42
C ASN A 309 -5.04 -35.69 35.94
N VAL A 310 -5.71 -36.47 35.09
CA VAL A 310 -5.73 -36.27 33.65
C VAL A 310 -6.51 -35.00 33.23
N ILE A 311 -7.50 -34.62 34.03
CA ILE A 311 -8.33 -33.43 33.71
C ILE A 311 -7.51 -32.16 33.94
N ASP A 312 -6.88 -32.05 35.11
CA ASP A 312 -6.04 -30.88 35.42
C ASP A 312 -4.83 -30.78 34.49
N ALA A 313 -4.24 -31.93 34.11
CA ALA A 313 -3.17 -31.98 33.15
C ALA A 313 -3.63 -31.48 31.75
N LEU A 314 -4.85 -31.82 31.33
CA LEU A 314 -5.44 -31.35 30.07
C LEU A 314 -5.73 -29.84 30.08
N LEU A 315 -6.36 -29.35 31.16
CA LEU A 315 -6.64 -27.93 31.35
C LEU A 315 -5.36 -27.10 31.36
N PHE A 316 -4.35 -27.58 32.09
CA PHE A 316 -3.05 -26.94 32.16
C PHE A 316 -2.33 -26.91 30.80
N ALA A 317 -2.27 -28.05 30.10
CA ALA A 317 -1.64 -28.13 28.76
C ALA A 317 -2.36 -27.25 27.73
N THR A 318 -3.69 -27.15 27.83
CA THR A 318 -4.49 -26.26 27.01
C THR A 318 -4.16 -24.79 27.30
N SER A 319 -4.00 -24.41 28.56
CA SER A 319 -3.59 -23.05 28.95
C SER A 319 -2.18 -22.70 28.50
N VAL A 320 -1.26 -23.67 28.54
CA VAL A 320 0.09 -23.52 27.97
C VAL A 320 0.01 -23.30 26.45
N ALA A 321 -0.83 -24.05 25.74
CA ALA A 321 -1.04 -23.87 24.31
C ALA A 321 -1.56 -22.46 23.98
N VAL A 322 -2.45 -21.92 24.80
CA VAL A 322 -2.95 -20.54 24.71
C VAL A 322 -1.84 -19.53 24.91
N GLY A 323 -1.03 -19.71 25.97
CA GLY A 323 0.08 -18.79 26.29
C GLY A 323 1.18 -18.73 25.20
N ILE A 324 1.35 -19.79 24.38
CA ILE A 324 2.28 -19.79 23.26
C ILE A 324 1.76 -18.92 22.10
N THR A 325 0.45 -18.81 21.95
CA THR A 325 -0.18 -18.15 20.79
C THR A 325 -0.23 -16.63 21.00
N PRO A 326 0.44 -15.80 20.17
CA PRO A 326 0.41 -14.36 20.32
C PRO A 326 -0.96 -13.82 19.84
N GLN A 327 -1.87 -13.64 20.76
CA GLN A 327 -3.27 -13.29 20.48
C GLN A 327 -3.42 -11.89 19.94
N MET A 328 -2.58 -10.97 20.42
CA MET A 328 -2.60 -9.57 20.02
C MET A 328 -1.76 -9.29 18.76
N LEU A 329 -1.15 -10.31 18.13
CA LEU A 329 -0.35 -10.09 16.92
C LEU A 329 -1.11 -9.37 15.81
N PRO A 330 -2.33 -9.79 15.40
CA PRO A 330 -3.08 -9.05 14.37
C PRO A 330 -3.38 -7.61 14.79
N VAL A 331 -3.69 -7.40 16.05
CA VAL A 331 -4.01 -6.08 16.62
C VAL A 331 -2.77 -5.19 16.63
N ILE A 332 -1.63 -5.68 17.08
CA ILE A 332 -0.39 -4.90 17.13
C ILE A 332 0.14 -4.61 15.73
N VAL A 333 0.02 -5.56 14.79
CA VAL A 333 0.33 -5.33 13.37
C VAL A 333 -0.50 -4.17 12.84
N THR A 334 -1.83 -4.23 12.97
CA THR A 334 -2.73 -3.21 12.47
C THR A 334 -2.51 -1.87 13.18
N THR A 335 -2.28 -1.88 14.49
CA THR A 335 -1.98 -0.67 15.27
C THR A 335 -0.65 -0.05 14.84
N SER A 336 0.40 -0.85 14.63
CA SER A 336 1.70 -0.37 14.15
C SER A 336 1.59 0.27 12.78
N LEU A 337 0.90 -0.38 11.84
CA LEU A 337 0.71 0.15 10.49
C LEU A 337 -0.17 1.41 10.50
N SER A 338 -1.25 1.45 11.31
CA SER A 338 -2.10 2.63 11.45
C SER A 338 -1.37 3.81 12.09
N GLN A 339 -0.52 3.54 13.11
CA GLN A 339 0.31 4.59 13.70
C GLN A 339 1.36 5.06 12.70
N GLY A 340 2.02 4.14 11.99
CA GLY A 340 2.96 4.46 10.92
C GLY A 340 2.33 5.31 9.82
N ALA A 341 1.12 4.94 9.36
CA ALA A 341 0.38 5.73 8.37
C ALA A 341 0.07 7.16 8.85
N LYS A 342 -0.29 7.31 10.14
CA LYS A 342 -0.54 8.60 10.75
C LYS A 342 0.73 9.46 10.87
N ASP A 343 1.87 8.86 11.18
CA ASP A 343 3.14 9.55 11.25
C ASP A 343 3.69 9.89 9.86
N LEU A 344 3.43 9.03 8.86
CA LEU A 344 3.67 9.31 7.44
C LEU A 344 2.83 10.47 6.93
N ALA A 345 1.53 10.51 7.25
CA ALA A 345 0.64 11.61 6.86
C ALA A 345 1.09 12.96 7.41
N ARG A 346 1.59 13.01 8.66
CA ARG A 346 2.22 14.22 9.23
C ARG A 346 3.47 14.67 8.47
N ARG A 347 4.11 13.76 7.74
CA ARG A 347 5.26 14.04 6.88
C ARG A 347 4.89 14.19 5.41
N GLN A 348 3.59 14.40 5.13
CA GLN A 348 3.05 14.63 3.79
C GLN A 348 3.13 13.40 2.87
N VAL A 349 3.07 12.21 3.46
CA VAL A 349 3.03 10.92 2.77
C VAL A 349 1.71 10.23 3.13
N ILE A 350 0.79 10.14 2.19
CA ILE A 350 -0.50 9.48 2.36
C ILE A 350 -0.40 8.03 1.91
N VAL A 351 -0.83 7.13 2.74
CA VAL A 351 -0.82 5.68 2.48
C VAL A 351 -2.22 5.22 2.14
N LYS A 352 -2.42 4.72 0.93
CA LYS A 352 -3.68 4.12 0.46
C LYS A 352 -3.81 2.67 0.94
N GLU A 353 -2.70 1.91 0.90
CA GLU A 353 -2.64 0.52 1.32
C GLU A 353 -1.66 0.35 2.49
N LEU A 354 -2.16 0.00 3.68
CA LEU A 354 -1.33 -0.11 4.89
C LEU A 354 -0.11 -1.05 4.75
N PRO A 355 -0.19 -2.20 4.07
CA PRO A 355 0.97 -3.06 3.85
C PRO A 355 2.11 -2.40 3.07
N ALA A 356 1.83 -1.38 2.25
CA ALA A 356 2.83 -0.63 1.50
C ALA A 356 3.86 0.08 2.40
N ILE A 357 3.51 0.39 3.65
CA ILE A 357 4.44 0.98 4.63
C ILE A 357 5.67 0.10 4.83
N GLN A 358 5.46 -1.21 4.89
CA GLN A 358 6.56 -2.15 5.06
C GLN A 358 7.41 -2.23 3.79
N ASN A 359 6.78 -2.31 2.61
CA ASN A 359 7.49 -2.33 1.34
C ASN A 359 8.31 -1.04 1.17
N LEU A 360 7.76 0.11 1.57
CA LEU A 360 8.48 1.39 1.61
C LEU A 360 9.73 1.31 2.50
N GLY A 361 9.62 0.69 3.66
CA GLY A 361 10.76 0.47 4.59
C GLY A 361 11.79 -0.54 4.08
N ALA A 362 11.35 -1.54 3.34
CA ALA A 362 12.19 -2.60 2.78
C ALA A 362 12.84 -2.21 1.44
N MET A 363 12.39 -1.13 0.81
CA MET A 363 12.84 -0.68 -0.50
C MET A 363 14.35 -0.49 -0.56
N ASP A 364 14.98 -1.17 -1.52
CA ASP A 364 16.41 -1.07 -1.84
C ASP A 364 16.67 -0.55 -3.26
N VAL A 365 15.64 -0.56 -4.14
CA VAL A 365 15.68 0.05 -5.48
C VAL A 365 14.49 0.98 -5.64
N LEU A 366 14.75 2.23 -5.99
CA LEU A 366 13.75 3.21 -6.40
C LEU A 366 13.87 3.45 -7.90
N CYS A 367 12.89 3.02 -8.66
CA CYS A 367 12.70 3.40 -10.04
C CYS A 367 11.87 4.68 -10.11
N CYS A 368 12.31 5.67 -10.88
CA CYS A 368 11.56 6.90 -11.05
C CYS A 368 11.53 7.33 -12.50
N ASP A 369 10.44 7.97 -12.93
CA ASP A 369 10.46 8.70 -14.19
C ASP A 369 11.33 9.96 -14.05
N LYS A 370 11.89 10.45 -15.15
CA LYS A 370 12.71 11.66 -15.19
C LYS A 370 11.85 12.90 -15.05
N THR A 371 10.86 13.02 -15.99
CA THR A 371 10.10 14.25 -16.20
C THR A 371 9.13 14.49 -15.05
N GLY A 372 9.17 15.71 -14.53
CA GLY A 372 8.33 16.11 -13.40
C GLY A 372 8.74 15.50 -12.04
N THR A 373 9.38 14.33 -12.01
CA THR A 373 9.85 13.70 -10.77
C THR A 373 11.23 14.23 -10.34
N LEU A 374 12.23 14.11 -11.20
CA LEU A 374 13.60 14.60 -10.97
C LEU A 374 13.79 16.02 -11.49
N THR A 375 12.99 16.45 -12.48
CA THR A 375 12.99 17.77 -13.07
C THR A 375 11.82 18.61 -12.54
N GLU A 376 11.91 19.94 -12.72
CA GLU A 376 10.82 20.86 -12.38
C GLU A 376 9.59 20.59 -13.25
N ASP A 377 8.39 20.91 -12.74
CA ASP A 377 7.16 20.88 -13.54
C ASP A 377 7.06 22.07 -14.49
N ARG A 378 8.20 22.59 -14.92
CA ARG A 378 8.33 23.73 -15.80
C ARG A 378 9.33 23.42 -16.88
N ILE A 379 8.86 23.44 -18.13
CA ILE A 379 9.69 23.36 -19.32
C ILE A 379 9.91 24.78 -19.84
N VAL A 380 11.11 25.12 -20.24
CA VAL A 380 11.45 26.43 -20.82
C VAL A 380 11.83 26.25 -22.27
N LEU A 381 11.16 27.00 -23.17
CA LEU A 381 11.59 27.08 -24.56
C LEU A 381 12.84 27.98 -24.65
N GLU A 382 14.01 27.33 -24.77
CA GLU A 382 15.30 28.01 -24.81
C GLU A 382 15.60 28.57 -26.20
N ARG A 383 15.42 27.73 -27.24
CA ARG A 383 15.74 28.11 -28.64
C ARG A 383 14.63 27.68 -29.60
N TYR A 384 14.41 28.47 -30.64
CA TYR A 384 13.52 28.19 -31.76
C TYR A 384 14.32 28.38 -33.07
N LEU A 385 14.70 27.29 -33.70
CA LEU A 385 15.73 27.23 -34.73
C LEU A 385 15.18 26.80 -36.08
N SER A 386 15.65 27.44 -37.16
CA SER A 386 15.45 26.95 -38.52
C SER A 386 16.22 25.64 -38.77
N THR A 387 16.01 25.03 -39.93
CA THR A 387 16.71 23.81 -40.35
C THR A 387 18.22 24.03 -40.58
N ASP A 388 18.68 25.28 -40.66
CA ASP A 388 20.10 25.65 -40.74
C ASP A 388 20.72 25.99 -39.39
N GLY A 389 19.91 25.95 -38.28
CA GLY A 389 20.40 26.15 -36.91
C GLY A 389 20.36 27.61 -36.44
N ASN A 390 19.81 28.54 -37.20
CA ASN A 390 19.65 29.93 -36.83
C ASN A 390 18.30 30.13 -36.13
N GLU A 391 18.21 31.10 -35.20
CA GLU A 391 16.90 31.48 -34.61
C GLU A 391 15.97 32.02 -35.69
N ASP A 392 14.73 31.47 -35.75
CA ASP A 392 13.73 31.84 -36.74
C ASP A 392 12.34 31.99 -36.11
N ALA A 393 11.86 33.25 -36.04
CA ALA A 393 10.55 33.58 -35.50
C ALA A 393 9.38 32.88 -36.22
N ARG A 394 9.55 32.43 -37.45
CA ARG A 394 8.51 31.67 -38.16
C ARG A 394 8.29 30.29 -37.57
N VAL A 395 9.32 29.66 -37.04
CA VAL A 395 9.22 28.39 -36.32
C VAL A 395 8.42 28.60 -35.05
N LEU A 396 8.72 29.64 -34.27
CA LEU A 396 7.98 30.00 -33.08
C LEU A 396 6.49 30.31 -33.40
N ARG A 397 6.23 31.06 -34.48
CA ARG A 397 4.85 31.35 -34.94
C ARG A 397 4.08 30.05 -35.21
N HIS A 398 4.63 29.11 -35.96
CA HIS A 398 3.94 27.85 -36.28
C HIS A 398 3.71 27.02 -35.05
N ALA A 399 4.72 26.92 -34.18
CA ALA A 399 4.60 26.26 -32.91
C ALA A 399 3.48 26.87 -32.04
N PHE A 400 3.41 28.21 -31.99
CA PHE A 400 2.35 28.93 -31.27
C PHE A 400 0.97 28.59 -31.81
N LEU A 401 0.76 28.64 -33.15
CA LEU A 401 -0.52 28.29 -33.75
C LEU A 401 -0.96 26.88 -33.38
N ASN A 402 -0.06 25.92 -33.42
CA ASN A 402 -0.36 24.56 -33.01
C ASN A 402 -0.68 24.47 -31.52
N SER A 403 0.16 25.04 -30.60
CA SER A 403 -0.03 24.98 -29.15
C SER A 403 -1.25 25.74 -28.65
N PHE A 404 -1.60 26.87 -29.29
CA PHE A 404 -2.70 27.70 -28.87
C PHE A 404 -4.07 27.14 -29.30
N PHE A 405 -4.19 26.66 -30.56
CA PHE A 405 -5.46 26.23 -31.13
C PHE A 405 -5.81 24.77 -30.88
N GLN A 406 -4.93 23.95 -30.29
CA GLN A 406 -5.30 22.59 -29.87
C GLN A 406 -6.42 22.62 -28.82
N THR A 407 -7.34 21.66 -28.88
CA THR A 407 -8.40 21.44 -27.90
C THR A 407 -7.98 20.35 -26.94
N GLY A 408 -7.52 20.55 -25.82
CA GLY A 408 -7.12 19.58 -24.83
C GLY A 408 -6.48 20.30 -23.65
N LEU A 409 -6.03 19.54 -22.66
CA LEU A 409 -5.14 20.08 -21.64
C LEU A 409 -3.82 20.44 -22.33
N LYS A 410 -3.49 21.72 -22.28
CA LYS A 410 -2.19 22.21 -22.76
C LYS A 410 -1.12 21.63 -21.85
N ASN A 411 -0.21 20.86 -22.46
CA ASN A 411 0.91 20.30 -21.73
C ASN A 411 2.00 21.38 -21.46
N LEU A 412 3.01 21.05 -20.67
CA LEU A 412 4.08 21.98 -20.30
C LEU A 412 4.83 22.54 -21.51
N ILE A 413 4.96 21.76 -22.59
CA ILE A 413 5.59 22.19 -23.85
C ILE A 413 4.74 23.25 -24.54
N ASP A 414 3.40 23.07 -24.56
CA ASP A 414 2.46 24.04 -25.13
C ASP A 414 2.50 25.36 -24.36
N LEU A 415 2.48 25.29 -23.04
CA LEU A 415 2.57 26.46 -22.17
C LEU A 415 3.89 27.19 -22.40
N ALA A 416 5.02 26.48 -22.46
CA ALA A 416 6.34 27.08 -22.73
C ALA A 416 6.41 27.79 -24.10
N VAL A 417 5.77 27.25 -25.13
CA VAL A 417 5.68 27.88 -26.45
C VAL A 417 4.83 29.15 -26.40
N ILE A 418 3.66 29.08 -25.72
CA ILE A 418 2.75 30.22 -25.59
C ILE A 418 3.41 31.32 -24.77
N ASP A 419 3.98 31.01 -23.61
CA ASP A 419 4.67 31.97 -22.76
C ASP A 419 5.84 32.65 -23.50
N ARG A 420 6.63 31.87 -24.25
CA ARG A 420 7.74 32.42 -25.04
C ARG A 420 7.26 33.39 -26.11
N ALA A 421 6.17 33.06 -26.83
CA ALA A 421 5.61 33.92 -27.86
C ALA A 421 4.97 35.19 -27.28
N ASP A 422 4.38 35.12 -26.07
CA ASP A 422 3.77 36.27 -25.40
C ASP A 422 4.81 37.20 -24.75
N VAL A 423 5.95 36.70 -24.32
CA VAL A 423 7.03 37.47 -23.65
C VAL A 423 8.08 38.02 -24.62
N THR A 424 8.19 37.44 -25.84
CA THR A 424 9.19 37.90 -26.81
C THR A 424 8.95 39.35 -27.24
N PRO A 425 9.91 40.27 -27.07
CA PRO A 425 9.71 41.68 -27.42
C PRO A 425 9.52 41.90 -28.90
N SER A 426 8.69 42.88 -29.28
CA SER A 426 8.46 43.31 -30.67
C SER A 426 9.71 43.88 -31.37
N THR A 427 10.75 44.17 -30.60
CA THR A 427 12.05 44.56 -31.13
C THR A 427 12.85 43.38 -31.68
N VAL A 428 12.53 42.13 -31.26
CA VAL A 428 13.18 40.90 -31.72
C VAL A 428 12.37 40.18 -32.79
N VAL A 429 11.01 40.20 -32.64
CA VAL A 429 10.04 39.55 -33.53
C VAL A 429 8.98 40.56 -33.89
N PRO A 430 8.59 40.73 -35.20
CA PRO A 430 7.55 41.66 -35.63
C PRO A 430 6.23 41.38 -34.88
N ASP A 431 5.49 42.44 -34.48
CA ASP A 431 4.18 42.33 -33.79
C ASP A 431 3.18 41.43 -34.53
N SER A 432 3.26 41.36 -35.83
CA SER A 432 2.42 40.48 -36.67
C SER A 432 2.69 38.99 -36.44
N MET A 433 3.77 38.62 -35.75
CA MET A 433 4.18 37.24 -35.43
C MET A 433 4.10 36.95 -33.94
N LEU A 434 3.62 37.88 -33.13
CA LEU A 434 3.46 37.72 -31.69
C LEU A 434 2.09 37.13 -31.30
N GLY A 435 2.01 36.50 -30.15
CA GLY A 435 0.91 35.68 -29.68
C GLY A 435 -0.49 36.33 -29.84
N GLN A 436 -0.67 37.57 -29.33
CA GLN A 436 -1.97 38.29 -29.40
C GLN A 436 -2.42 38.53 -30.84
N SER A 437 -1.55 39.01 -31.71
CA SER A 437 -1.88 39.24 -33.13
C SER A 437 -2.21 37.95 -33.87
N LEU A 438 -1.61 36.80 -33.49
CA LEU A 438 -1.91 35.50 -34.11
C LEU A 438 -3.27 34.95 -33.68
N ARG A 439 -3.67 35.20 -32.45
CA ARG A 439 -4.99 34.80 -31.91
C ARG A 439 -6.15 35.45 -32.72
N ASP A 440 -5.97 36.70 -33.08
CA ASP A 440 -7.00 37.49 -33.81
C ASP A 440 -7.05 37.21 -35.30
N ARG A 441 -5.94 36.71 -35.88
CA ARG A 441 -5.79 36.53 -37.35
C ARG A 441 -6.12 35.13 -37.83
N TYR A 442 -6.10 34.14 -36.95
CA TYR A 442 -6.33 32.76 -37.33
C TYR A 442 -7.57 32.20 -36.63
N THR A 443 -8.25 31.28 -37.29
CA THR A 443 -9.35 30.50 -36.73
C THR A 443 -9.02 29.02 -36.87
N LYS A 444 -9.36 28.24 -35.85
CA LYS A 444 -9.23 26.80 -35.92
C LYS A 444 -10.25 26.19 -36.84
N ILE A 445 -9.83 25.28 -37.70
CA ILE A 445 -10.68 24.48 -38.58
C ILE A 445 -10.83 23.07 -38.01
N ASP A 446 -9.73 22.39 -37.69
CA ASP A 446 -9.74 21.01 -37.18
C ASP A 446 -8.42 20.70 -36.45
N GLU A 447 -8.32 19.47 -35.88
CA GLU A 447 -7.09 18.96 -35.28
C GLU A 447 -7.01 17.45 -35.40
N VAL A 448 -5.77 16.92 -35.46
CA VAL A 448 -5.45 15.53 -35.23
C VAL A 448 -4.75 15.47 -33.87
N PRO A 449 -5.43 14.95 -32.83
CA PRO A 449 -4.94 14.98 -31.45
C PRO A 449 -3.59 14.26 -31.28
N PHE A 450 -2.92 14.53 -30.16
CA PHE A 450 -1.69 13.84 -29.80
C PHE A 450 -1.93 12.36 -29.56
N ASP A 451 -1.04 11.53 -30.08
CA ASP A 451 -1.02 10.09 -29.89
C ASP A 451 0.39 9.63 -29.46
N PHE A 452 0.45 8.83 -28.41
CA PHE A 452 1.71 8.32 -27.86
C PHE A 452 2.47 7.41 -28.82
N SER A 453 1.80 6.72 -29.73
CA SER A 453 2.46 5.88 -30.74
C SER A 453 3.06 6.72 -31.86
N ARG A 454 2.33 7.75 -32.33
CA ARG A 454 2.77 8.68 -33.37
C ARG A 454 3.67 9.81 -32.85
N ARG A 455 3.61 10.14 -31.56
CA ARG A 455 4.38 11.19 -30.85
C ARG A 455 4.28 12.57 -31.52
N ARG A 456 3.15 12.89 -32.16
CA ARG A 456 2.90 14.17 -32.84
C ARG A 456 1.45 14.60 -32.76
N LEU A 457 1.23 15.89 -32.96
CA LEU A 457 -0.09 16.56 -32.92
C LEU A 457 -0.18 17.56 -34.07
N SER A 458 -1.30 17.58 -34.78
CA SER A 458 -1.58 18.51 -35.89
C SER A 458 -2.76 19.39 -35.57
N VAL A 459 -2.68 20.67 -35.94
CA VAL A 459 -3.79 21.63 -35.90
C VAL A 459 -3.95 22.25 -37.26
N VAL A 460 -5.18 22.34 -37.77
CA VAL A 460 -5.51 23.05 -39.01
C VAL A 460 -6.14 24.38 -38.66
N VAL A 461 -5.49 25.44 -39.11
CA VAL A 461 -5.96 26.83 -38.95
C VAL A 461 -6.22 27.50 -40.32
N ALA A 462 -7.12 28.47 -40.37
CA ALA A 462 -7.35 29.33 -41.49
C ALA A 462 -7.06 30.79 -41.16
N ASP A 463 -6.46 31.53 -42.10
CA ASP A 463 -6.29 32.98 -41.98
C ASP A 463 -7.56 33.73 -42.39
N ALA A 464 -7.56 35.05 -42.23
CA ALA A 464 -8.69 35.93 -42.60
C ALA A 464 -9.04 35.88 -44.10
N GLN A 465 -8.18 35.38 -44.96
CA GLN A 465 -8.39 35.19 -46.42
C GLN A 465 -8.89 33.76 -46.73
N GLY A 466 -9.10 32.92 -45.76
CA GLY A 466 -9.56 31.55 -45.93
C GLY A 466 -8.47 30.57 -46.36
N LYS A 467 -7.19 30.97 -46.34
CA LYS A 467 -6.09 30.09 -46.61
C LYS A 467 -5.83 29.15 -45.42
N THR A 468 -5.99 27.87 -45.66
CA THR A 468 -5.78 26.82 -44.62
C THR A 468 -4.32 26.42 -44.51
N GLN A 469 -3.92 26.11 -43.25
CA GLN A 469 -2.57 25.62 -42.93
C GLN A 469 -2.66 24.53 -41.85
N MET A 470 -2.12 23.34 -42.15
CA MET A 470 -1.92 22.31 -41.15
C MET A 470 -0.53 22.50 -40.51
N VAL A 471 -0.48 22.66 -39.23
CA VAL A 471 0.76 22.79 -38.49
C VAL A 471 0.88 21.59 -37.56
N THR A 472 1.96 20.84 -37.74
CA THR A 472 2.26 19.63 -36.96
C THR A 472 3.52 19.87 -36.09
N LYS A 473 3.47 19.49 -34.86
CA LYS A 473 4.64 19.40 -33.97
C LYS A 473 4.74 18.03 -33.34
N GLY A 474 5.95 17.55 -33.13
CA GLY A 474 6.19 16.21 -32.56
C GLY A 474 7.63 15.90 -32.33
N ALA A 475 7.89 14.68 -31.87
CA ALA A 475 9.25 14.19 -31.69
C ALA A 475 10.01 14.23 -33.02
N ALA A 476 11.26 14.66 -32.95
CA ALA A 476 12.01 15.02 -34.16
C ALA A 476 12.19 13.85 -35.12
N GLU A 477 12.37 12.64 -34.63
CA GLU A 477 12.57 11.44 -35.44
C GLU A 477 11.30 11.09 -36.21
N GLU A 478 10.15 11.05 -35.55
CA GLU A 478 8.82 10.74 -36.13
C GLU A 478 8.33 11.85 -37.06
N MET A 479 8.73 13.08 -36.83
CA MET A 479 8.42 14.20 -37.73
C MET A 479 9.22 14.14 -39.05
N LEU A 480 10.47 13.70 -39.01
CA LEU A 480 11.30 13.51 -40.19
C LEU A 480 10.72 12.44 -41.14
N GLU A 481 9.98 11.46 -40.63
CA GLU A 481 9.36 10.42 -41.44
C GLU A 481 8.20 10.94 -42.30
N ILE A 482 7.47 11.98 -41.85
CA ILE A 482 6.33 12.56 -42.58
C ILE A 482 6.68 13.77 -43.40
N CYS A 483 7.96 14.24 -43.35
CA CYS A 483 8.41 15.39 -44.08
C CYS A 483 9.10 14.98 -45.38
N SER A 484 8.54 15.38 -46.52
CA SER A 484 9.17 15.23 -47.85
C SER A 484 9.92 16.46 -48.27
N PHE A 485 9.72 17.58 -47.58
CA PHE A 485 10.33 18.87 -47.91
C PHE A 485 10.91 19.54 -46.68
N VAL A 486 11.83 20.46 -46.90
CA VAL A 486 12.48 21.30 -45.89
C VAL A 486 12.40 22.75 -46.30
N GLU A 487 12.14 23.65 -45.38
CA GLU A 487 12.17 25.10 -45.63
C GLU A 487 13.60 25.64 -45.40
N ILE A 488 14.12 26.32 -46.42
CA ILE A 488 15.39 27.07 -46.39
C ILE A 488 15.14 28.47 -46.89
N ASP A 489 15.42 29.48 -46.08
CA ASP A 489 15.24 30.89 -46.44
C ASP A 489 13.81 31.22 -46.97
N GLY A 490 12.77 30.58 -46.49
CA GLY A 490 11.37 30.78 -46.84
C GLY A 490 10.90 30.01 -48.07
N ILE A 491 11.77 29.14 -48.66
CA ILE A 491 11.46 28.34 -49.82
C ILE A 491 11.47 26.86 -49.49
N ALA A 492 10.38 26.16 -49.79
CA ALA A 492 10.31 24.72 -49.62
C ALA A 492 11.13 24.02 -50.69
N GLN A 493 12.04 23.16 -50.26
CA GLN A 493 12.94 22.34 -51.09
C GLN A 493 12.78 20.87 -50.76
N PRO A 494 13.03 19.92 -51.65
CA PRO A 494 13.02 18.51 -51.35
C PRO A 494 14.02 18.18 -50.22
N LEU A 495 13.60 17.32 -49.26
CA LEU A 495 14.43 16.82 -48.17
C LEU A 495 15.36 15.72 -48.72
N THR A 496 16.60 16.10 -49.04
CA THR A 496 17.65 15.16 -49.51
C THR A 496 18.31 14.42 -48.35
N ASP A 497 18.90 13.24 -48.61
CA ASP A 497 19.62 12.45 -47.62
C ASP A 497 20.78 13.24 -46.96
N GLU A 498 21.45 14.11 -47.72
CA GLU A 498 22.51 14.97 -47.19
C GLU A 498 21.96 15.97 -46.18
N LYS A 499 20.83 16.59 -46.49
CA LYS A 499 20.18 17.55 -45.62
C LYS A 499 19.61 16.84 -44.38
N LEU A 500 19.06 15.66 -44.54
CA LEU A 500 18.57 14.81 -43.44
C LEU A 500 19.71 14.44 -42.47
N ALA A 501 20.89 14.08 -42.99
CA ALA A 501 22.06 13.80 -42.17
C ALA A 501 22.54 15.04 -41.41
N GLN A 502 22.53 16.23 -42.05
CA GLN A 502 22.85 17.50 -41.39
C GLN A 502 21.87 17.82 -40.25
N ILE A 503 20.58 17.68 -40.51
CA ILE A 503 19.51 17.90 -39.50
C ILE A 503 19.68 16.95 -38.32
N ARG A 504 19.88 15.66 -38.56
CA ARG A 504 20.15 14.68 -37.50
C ARG A 504 21.34 15.02 -36.63
N LYS A 505 22.41 15.55 -37.28
CA LYS A 505 23.59 16.01 -36.55
C LYS A 505 23.29 17.22 -35.65
N GLN A 506 22.48 18.17 -36.12
CA GLN A 506 22.06 19.33 -35.32
C GLN A 506 21.21 18.89 -34.13
N ILE A 507 20.20 18.04 -34.35
CA ILE A 507 19.36 17.47 -33.29
C ILE A 507 20.25 16.76 -32.24
N ALA A 508 21.21 15.95 -32.70
CA ALA A 508 22.14 15.27 -31.82
C ALA A 508 23.02 16.23 -31.00
N GLY A 509 23.41 17.37 -31.58
CA GLY A 509 24.15 18.44 -30.91
C GLY A 509 23.34 19.08 -29.80
N LEU A 510 22.10 19.49 -30.09
CA LEU A 510 21.20 20.08 -29.11
C LEU A 510 20.85 19.11 -27.96
N ASN A 511 20.60 17.84 -28.30
CA ASN A 511 20.36 16.80 -27.29
C ASN A 511 21.63 16.57 -26.41
N ALA A 512 22.82 16.69 -26.95
CA ALA A 512 24.07 16.59 -26.19
C ALA A 512 24.29 17.80 -25.24
N GLU A 513 23.66 18.94 -25.54
CA GLU A 513 23.61 20.10 -24.65
C GLU A 513 22.55 19.92 -23.54
N GLY A 514 21.77 18.81 -23.52
CA GLY A 514 20.72 18.55 -22.56
C GLY A 514 19.37 19.16 -22.93
N LEU A 515 19.25 19.65 -24.18
CA LEU A 515 17.99 20.22 -24.67
C LEU A 515 17.10 19.16 -25.31
N ARG A 516 15.82 19.14 -24.97
CA ARG A 516 14.80 18.33 -25.62
C ARG A 516 14.37 18.99 -26.93
N VAL A 517 14.53 18.31 -28.06
CA VAL A 517 14.22 18.84 -29.38
C VAL A 517 12.89 18.33 -29.90
N ILE A 518 12.02 19.25 -30.32
CA ILE A 518 10.75 18.99 -31.00
C ILE A 518 10.80 19.65 -32.37
N ALA A 519 10.42 18.91 -33.41
CA ALA A 519 10.31 19.43 -34.76
C ALA A 519 8.94 20.06 -35.02
N VAL A 520 8.94 21.09 -35.87
CA VAL A 520 7.74 21.80 -36.33
C VAL A 520 7.72 21.71 -37.86
N ALA A 521 6.59 21.24 -38.40
CA ALA A 521 6.34 21.15 -39.83
C ALA A 521 5.00 21.79 -40.19
N GLN A 522 4.85 22.13 -41.49
CA GLN A 522 3.62 22.72 -41.99
C GLN A 522 3.23 22.14 -43.33
N LYS A 523 1.96 22.22 -43.70
CA LYS A 523 1.41 21.95 -45.01
C LYS A 523 0.35 23.01 -45.34
N THR A 524 0.57 23.77 -46.39
CA THR A 524 -0.34 24.84 -46.79
C THR A 524 -1.41 24.29 -47.69
N ASN A 525 -2.68 24.70 -47.47
CA ASN A 525 -3.86 24.21 -48.20
C ASN A 525 -3.91 22.67 -48.28
N PRO A 526 -3.93 21.95 -47.16
CA PRO A 526 -3.82 20.49 -47.17
C PRO A 526 -4.94 19.82 -48.01
N ARG A 527 -6.18 20.31 -47.94
CA ARG A 527 -7.31 20.00 -48.83
C ARG A 527 -8.46 20.97 -48.56
N CYS A 528 -9.40 21.06 -49.55
CA CYS A 528 -10.59 21.87 -49.38
C CYS A 528 -11.63 21.11 -48.54
N VAL A 529 -11.89 21.57 -47.33
CA VAL A 529 -13.03 21.25 -46.49
C VAL A 529 -13.30 19.73 -46.20
N GLY A 530 -13.25 19.31 -44.98
CA GLY A 530 -13.62 17.98 -44.43
C GLY A 530 -12.93 17.72 -43.10
N GLU A 531 -13.24 16.60 -42.51
CA GLU A 531 -12.51 16.12 -41.32
C GLU A 531 -11.09 15.72 -41.70
N PHE A 532 -10.11 16.24 -40.97
CA PHE A 532 -8.71 15.90 -41.15
C PHE A 532 -8.36 14.73 -40.23
N GLY A 533 -7.59 13.79 -40.70
CA GLY A 533 -7.19 12.61 -39.96
C GLY A 533 -5.69 12.30 -40.05
N ILE A 534 -5.30 11.18 -39.49
CA ILE A 534 -3.88 10.70 -39.45
C ILE A 534 -3.30 10.60 -40.89
N ALA A 535 -4.11 10.21 -41.85
CA ALA A 535 -3.67 10.06 -43.28
C ALA A 535 -3.26 11.39 -43.94
N ASP A 536 -3.69 12.53 -43.41
CA ASP A 536 -3.35 13.85 -43.93
C ASP A 536 -1.97 14.34 -43.48
N GLU A 537 -1.41 13.72 -42.42
CA GLU A 537 -0.07 13.97 -41.90
C GLU A 537 1.04 13.34 -42.77
N CYS A 538 1.13 13.74 -44.03
CA CYS A 538 2.12 13.29 -45.00
C CYS A 538 2.58 14.44 -45.89
N ASP A 539 3.72 14.30 -46.53
CA ASP A 539 4.33 15.29 -47.42
C ASP A 539 4.45 16.69 -46.79
N MET A 540 4.87 16.72 -45.51
CA MET A 540 5.02 17.95 -44.77
C MET A 540 6.29 18.69 -45.15
N VAL A 541 6.31 20.02 -44.92
CA VAL A 541 7.50 20.87 -45.02
C VAL A 541 8.05 21.09 -43.61
N LEU A 542 9.23 20.58 -43.34
CA LEU A 542 9.93 20.83 -42.10
C LEU A 542 10.35 22.28 -41.95
N MET A 543 9.88 22.96 -40.94
CA MET A 543 10.17 24.38 -40.68
C MET A 543 11.39 24.58 -39.82
N GLY A 544 11.61 23.73 -38.83
CA GLY A 544 12.68 23.82 -37.87
C GLY A 544 12.40 23.11 -36.55
N PHE A 545 13.09 23.57 -35.51
CA PHE A 545 13.12 22.90 -34.21
C PHE A 545 12.86 23.87 -33.07
N LEU A 546 12.22 23.34 -32.04
CA LEU A 546 12.11 23.95 -30.71
C LEU A 546 13.00 23.16 -29.78
N ALA A 547 13.87 23.85 -29.05
CA ALA A 547 14.75 23.23 -28.08
C ALA A 547 14.36 23.70 -26.69
N PHE A 548 13.96 22.72 -25.87
CA PHE A 548 13.46 22.94 -24.52
C PHE A 548 14.47 22.51 -23.48
N LEU A 549 14.57 23.28 -22.41
CA LEU A 549 15.29 22.94 -21.22
C LEU A 549 14.30 22.39 -20.19
N ASP A 550 14.67 21.24 -19.59
CA ASP A 550 13.94 20.59 -18.49
C ASP A 550 14.86 20.60 -17.25
N PRO A 551 14.85 21.69 -16.46
CA PRO A 551 15.81 21.88 -15.38
C PRO A 551 15.59 20.86 -14.26
N PRO A 552 16.64 20.22 -13.72
CA PRO A 552 16.52 19.37 -12.56
C PRO A 552 16.10 20.19 -11.33
N LYS A 553 15.29 19.60 -10.43
CA LYS A 553 14.95 20.22 -9.16
C LYS A 553 16.18 20.47 -8.32
N ALA A 554 16.24 21.61 -7.66
CA ALA A 554 17.36 21.97 -6.79
C ALA A 554 17.57 20.96 -5.64
N SER A 555 16.50 20.30 -5.18
CA SER A 555 16.55 19.27 -4.13
C SER A 555 16.97 17.89 -4.64
N ALA A 556 16.92 17.62 -5.95
CA ALA A 556 17.07 16.27 -6.50
C ALA A 556 18.45 15.66 -6.19
N ALA A 557 19.54 16.40 -6.41
CA ALA A 557 20.88 15.88 -6.16
C ALA A 557 21.11 15.49 -4.69
N SER A 558 20.67 16.33 -3.75
CA SER A 558 20.80 16.02 -2.31
C SER A 558 19.91 14.86 -1.88
N ALA A 559 18.70 14.75 -2.44
CA ALA A 559 17.78 13.65 -2.14
C ALA A 559 18.31 12.31 -2.68
N VAL A 560 18.82 12.27 -3.92
CA VAL A 560 19.46 11.08 -4.51
C VAL A 560 20.63 10.62 -3.63
N ALA A 561 21.56 11.52 -3.30
CA ALA A 561 22.71 11.17 -2.44
C ALA A 561 22.27 10.66 -1.07
N THR A 562 21.19 11.20 -0.49
CA THR A 562 20.66 10.74 0.80
C THR A 562 20.02 9.35 0.69
N LEU A 563 19.27 9.09 -0.36
CA LEU A 563 18.66 7.78 -0.64
C LEU A 563 19.74 6.70 -0.82
N GLU A 564 20.79 6.98 -1.61
CA GLU A 564 21.92 6.07 -1.79
C GLU A 564 22.68 5.81 -0.48
N ALA A 565 22.92 6.85 0.33
CA ALA A 565 23.50 6.71 1.66
C ALA A 565 22.64 5.85 2.61
N LYS A 566 21.33 5.79 2.37
CA LYS A 566 20.39 4.94 3.08
C LYS A 566 20.21 3.55 2.44
N GLY A 567 21.01 3.22 1.42
CA GLY A 567 21.00 1.93 0.75
C GLY A 567 19.85 1.74 -0.24
N VAL A 568 19.31 2.82 -0.79
CA VAL A 568 18.30 2.79 -1.86
C VAL A 568 18.96 3.23 -3.16
N ALA A 569 19.15 2.30 -4.09
CA ALA A 569 19.68 2.59 -5.41
C ALA A 569 18.61 3.30 -6.27
N VAL A 570 18.96 4.47 -6.81
CA VAL A 570 18.03 5.22 -7.67
C VAL A 570 18.30 4.86 -9.13
N LYS A 571 17.25 4.41 -9.83
CA LYS A 571 17.28 4.06 -11.25
C LYS A 571 16.26 4.90 -12.02
N VAL A 572 16.68 5.49 -13.13
CA VAL A 572 15.84 6.39 -13.95
C VAL A 572 15.29 5.61 -15.15
N LEU A 573 13.98 5.53 -15.27
CA LEU A 573 13.24 4.86 -16.34
C LEU A 573 12.43 5.88 -17.13
N THR A 574 12.92 6.32 -18.29
CA THR A 574 12.28 7.41 -19.04
C THR A 574 11.97 7.05 -20.48
N GLY A 575 10.89 7.62 -21.02
CA GLY A 575 10.58 7.59 -22.46
C GLY A 575 11.40 8.58 -23.29
N ASP A 576 12.16 9.47 -22.64
CA ASP A 576 12.92 10.52 -23.28
C ASP A 576 14.20 10.00 -23.99
N ASN A 577 14.81 10.91 -24.77
CA ASN A 577 16.07 10.65 -25.45
C ASN A 577 17.21 10.37 -24.43
N ASP A 578 18.04 9.38 -24.76
CA ASP A 578 19.15 8.90 -23.94
C ASP A 578 20.17 10.00 -23.56
N ARG A 579 20.51 10.90 -24.50
CA ARG A 579 21.49 11.98 -24.27
C ARG A 579 20.96 13.04 -23.30
N VAL A 580 19.70 13.45 -23.47
CA VAL A 580 19.05 14.40 -22.59
C VAL A 580 18.94 13.82 -21.17
N ALA A 581 18.48 12.57 -21.06
CA ALA A 581 18.36 11.89 -19.79
C ALA A 581 19.72 11.72 -19.09
N ALA A 582 20.77 11.35 -19.83
CA ALA A 582 22.12 11.23 -19.30
C ALA A 582 22.68 12.57 -18.77
N THR A 583 22.35 13.68 -19.43
CA THR A 583 22.79 15.03 -18.98
C THR A 583 22.11 15.37 -17.65
N VAL A 584 20.81 15.15 -17.52
CA VAL A 584 20.07 15.38 -16.27
C VAL A 584 20.61 14.47 -15.16
N CYS A 585 20.78 13.16 -15.42
CA CYS A 585 21.32 12.21 -14.44
C CYS A 585 22.68 12.65 -13.88
N LYS A 586 23.60 13.10 -14.76
CA LYS A 586 24.90 13.62 -14.35
C LYS A 586 24.82 14.86 -13.46
N GLN A 587 23.87 15.76 -13.73
CA GLN A 587 23.68 16.97 -12.93
C GLN A 587 23.18 16.65 -11.51
N ILE A 588 22.43 15.57 -11.34
CA ILE A 588 21.90 15.14 -10.04
C ILE A 588 22.73 14.04 -9.37
N GLY A 589 23.87 13.65 -9.97
CA GLY A 589 24.81 12.70 -9.37
C GLY A 589 24.55 11.23 -9.65
N ILE A 590 23.61 10.87 -10.55
CA ILE A 590 23.33 9.48 -10.95
C ILE A 590 24.32 9.06 -12.04
N ASP A 591 24.91 7.86 -11.92
CA ASP A 591 25.80 7.31 -12.95
C ASP A 591 25.04 6.99 -14.24
N ALA A 592 25.33 7.73 -15.29
CA ALA A 592 24.80 7.57 -16.64
C ALA A 592 25.85 7.07 -17.63
N SER A 593 26.90 6.41 -17.15
CA SER A 593 27.97 5.86 -18.03
C SER A 593 27.48 4.67 -18.86
N ASN A 594 26.51 3.91 -18.33
CA ASN A 594 25.85 2.80 -18.99
C ASN A 594 24.35 3.13 -19.16
N VAL A 595 23.88 3.15 -20.41
CA VAL A 595 22.46 3.41 -20.73
C VAL A 595 21.90 2.20 -21.46
N LEU A 596 20.74 1.74 -21.06
CA LEU A 596 20.01 0.66 -21.74
C LEU A 596 18.79 1.25 -22.47
N LEU A 597 18.70 0.99 -23.77
CA LEU A 597 17.63 1.51 -24.62
C LEU A 597 16.44 0.54 -24.68
N GLY A 598 15.23 1.08 -24.87
CA GLY A 598 14.02 0.26 -25.05
C GLY A 598 14.14 -0.77 -26.17
N SER A 599 14.76 -0.39 -27.30
CA SER A 599 15.01 -1.31 -28.43
C SER A 599 15.95 -2.47 -28.10
N GLU A 600 16.89 -2.28 -27.16
CA GLU A 600 17.74 -3.37 -26.67
C GLU A 600 16.98 -4.29 -25.72
N ILE A 601 16.12 -3.73 -24.86
CA ILE A 601 15.30 -4.48 -23.90
C ILE A 601 14.42 -5.50 -24.61
N ASP A 602 13.85 -5.16 -25.75
CA ASP A 602 12.99 -6.07 -26.53
C ASP A 602 13.76 -7.27 -27.11
N THR A 603 15.07 -7.17 -27.27
CA THR A 603 15.91 -8.24 -27.80
C THR A 603 16.48 -9.18 -26.76
N LEU A 604 16.49 -8.74 -25.48
CA LEU A 604 17.02 -9.52 -24.34
C LEU A 604 15.98 -10.46 -23.75
N ASP A 605 16.41 -11.64 -23.32
CA ASP A 605 15.59 -12.46 -22.43
C ASP A 605 15.57 -11.89 -20.99
N ASP A 606 14.73 -12.43 -20.11
CA ASP A 606 14.59 -11.89 -18.77
C ASP A 606 15.83 -12.11 -17.88
N ALA A 607 16.64 -13.15 -18.16
CA ALA A 607 17.87 -13.42 -17.39
C ALA A 607 19.00 -12.45 -17.82
N GLU A 608 19.17 -12.22 -19.10
CA GLU A 608 20.12 -11.23 -19.64
C GLU A 608 19.72 -9.80 -19.22
N LEU A 609 18.42 -9.53 -19.25
CA LEU A 609 17.87 -8.25 -18.80
C LEU A 609 18.15 -8.02 -17.32
N ALA A 610 18.02 -9.02 -16.47
CA ALA A 610 18.32 -8.94 -15.04
C ALA A 610 19.77 -8.57 -14.79
N GLU A 611 20.72 -9.27 -15.46
CA GLU A 611 22.17 -8.97 -15.30
C GLU A 611 22.53 -7.54 -15.73
N ARG A 612 21.95 -7.07 -16.85
CA ARG A 612 22.18 -5.70 -17.31
C ARG A 612 21.49 -4.66 -16.43
N ALA A 613 20.25 -4.93 -15.99
CA ALA A 613 19.47 -4.04 -15.15
C ALA A 613 20.13 -3.79 -13.79
N GLU A 614 20.82 -4.80 -13.23
CA GLU A 614 21.57 -4.65 -11.96
C GLU A 614 22.62 -3.54 -12.05
N LYS A 615 23.38 -3.53 -13.16
CA LYS A 615 24.52 -2.63 -13.38
C LYS A 615 24.14 -1.28 -14.00
N THR A 616 22.88 -1.07 -14.39
CA THR A 616 22.42 0.10 -15.13
C THR A 616 21.56 0.98 -14.25
N HIS A 617 21.82 2.29 -14.24
CA HIS A 617 21.03 3.29 -13.52
C HIS A 617 20.14 4.14 -14.43
N LEU A 618 20.39 4.16 -15.74
CA LEU A 618 19.61 4.93 -16.71
C LEU A 618 19.06 4.03 -17.83
N PHE A 619 17.74 4.05 -17.98
CA PHE A 619 17.01 3.36 -19.03
C PHE A 619 16.23 4.40 -19.85
N ALA A 620 16.47 4.47 -21.15
CA ALA A 620 15.94 5.53 -22.00
C ALA A 620 15.12 5.01 -23.19
N LYS A 621 14.27 5.87 -23.76
CA LYS A 621 13.35 5.53 -24.87
C LYS A 621 12.44 4.36 -24.55
N LEU A 622 11.96 4.27 -23.30
CA LEU A 622 11.13 3.17 -22.84
C LEU A 622 9.66 3.38 -23.19
N SER A 623 8.99 2.33 -23.61
CA SER A 623 7.53 2.23 -23.59
C SER A 623 7.01 1.89 -22.18
N PRO A 624 5.74 2.14 -21.88
CA PRO A 624 5.13 1.77 -20.60
C PRO A 624 5.26 0.29 -20.23
N LEU A 625 5.13 -0.61 -21.22
CA LEU A 625 5.27 -2.06 -21.03
C LEU A 625 6.71 -2.47 -20.72
N GLN A 626 7.70 -1.82 -21.35
CA GLN A 626 9.12 -2.05 -21.06
C GLN A 626 9.48 -1.58 -19.65
N LYS A 627 8.95 -0.43 -19.17
CA LYS A 627 9.07 0.01 -17.78
C LYS A 627 8.54 -1.05 -16.81
N ALA A 628 7.35 -1.56 -17.04
CA ALA A 628 6.74 -2.60 -16.22
C ALA A 628 7.52 -3.91 -16.24
N ARG A 629 8.05 -4.33 -17.42
CA ARG A 629 8.89 -5.52 -17.55
C ARG A 629 10.18 -5.40 -16.74
N LEU A 630 10.88 -4.25 -16.82
CA LEU A 630 12.09 -3.98 -16.04
C LEU A 630 11.84 -4.07 -14.54
N VAL A 631 10.79 -3.43 -14.05
CA VAL A 631 10.40 -3.46 -12.63
C VAL A 631 10.13 -4.89 -12.19
N ARG A 632 9.37 -5.67 -12.97
CA ARG A 632 9.08 -7.07 -12.67
C ARG A 632 10.35 -7.92 -12.62
N VAL A 633 11.26 -7.77 -13.59
CA VAL A 633 12.52 -8.51 -13.63
C VAL A 633 13.40 -8.19 -12.43
N MET A 634 13.53 -6.93 -12.03
CA MET A 634 14.26 -6.54 -10.82
C MET A 634 13.67 -7.15 -9.56
N ARG A 635 12.35 -7.19 -9.46
CA ARG A 635 11.64 -7.77 -8.31
C ARG A 635 11.73 -9.29 -8.26
N GLU A 636 11.41 -9.98 -9.35
CA GLU A 636 11.22 -11.44 -9.36
C GLU A 636 12.52 -12.22 -9.55
N MET A 637 13.47 -11.69 -10.32
CA MET A 637 14.70 -12.40 -10.65
C MET A 637 15.89 -11.95 -9.79
N LEU A 638 16.00 -10.65 -9.48
CA LEU A 638 17.07 -10.13 -8.63
C LEU A 638 16.68 -10.12 -7.13
N GLY A 639 15.38 -10.22 -6.83
CA GLY A 639 14.89 -10.27 -5.45
C GLY A 639 14.91 -8.92 -4.73
N HIS A 640 14.99 -7.81 -5.49
CA HIS A 640 14.88 -6.48 -4.94
C HIS A 640 13.47 -6.15 -4.46
N THR A 641 13.38 -5.26 -3.48
CA THR A 641 12.13 -4.58 -3.13
C THR A 641 12.07 -3.27 -3.89
N VAL A 642 11.32 -3.28 -4.98
CA VAL A 642 11.30 -2.18 -5.94
C VAL A 642 10.16 -1.21 -5.64
N GLY A 643 10.51 0.06 -5.41
CA GLY A 643 9.55 1.17 -5.50
C GLY A 643 9.55 1.79 -6.88
N PHE A 644 8.40 2.23 -7.36
CA PHE A 644 8.29 3.00 -8.61
C PHE A 644 7.56 4.31 -8.35
N MET A 645 8.22 5.42 -8.67
CA MET A 645 7.65 6.77 -8.55
C MET A 645 7.38 7.37 -9.92
N GLY A 646 6.13 7.77 -10.16
CA GLY A 646 5.71 8.41 -11.40
C GLY A 646 4.41 9.19 -11.23
N ASP A 647 4.08 10.04 -12.21
CA ASP A 647 2.92 10.92 -12.19
C ASP A 647 2.09 10.90 -13.49
N GLY A 648 2.58 10.18 -14.50
CA GLY A 648 1.98 10.10 -15.83
C GLY A 648 1.22 8.79 -16.10
N ILE A 649 0.45 8.79 -17.18
CA ILE A 649 -0.24 7.60 -17.72
C ILE A 649 0.75 6.46 -17.99
N ASN A 650 1.94 6.82 -18.48
CA ASN A 650 3.00 5.89 -18.89
C ASN A 650 3.59 5.08 -17.72
N ASP A 651 3.37 5.52 -16.49
CA ASP A 651 3.96 4.97 -15.27
C ASP A 651 3.04 3.99 -14.55
N ALA A 652 1.74 4.06 -14.81
CA ALA A 652 0.72 3.28 -14.12
C ALA A 652 1.00 1.76 -14.16
N ALA A 653 1.43 1.23 -15.30
CA ALA A 653 1.77 -0.18 -15.45
C ALA A 653 3.01 -0.58 -14.64
N ALA A 654 4.03 0.28 -14.58
CA ALA A 654 5.24 0.05 -13.81
C ALA A 654 4.99 0.17 -12.29
N MET A 655 4.15 1.12 -11.86
CA MET A 655 3.71 1.24 -10.46
C MET A 655 3.00 -0.03 -9.99
N ARG A 656 2.06 -0.56 -10.77
CA ARG A 656 1.37 -1.83 -10.43
C ARG A 656 2.29 -3.05 -10.42
N ALA A 657 3.37 -3.02 -11.20
CA ALA A 657 4.36 -4.11 -11.23
C ALA A 657 5.35 -4.03 -10.06
N SER A 658 5.48 -2.89 -9.40
CA SER A 658 6.39 -2.66 -8.27
C SER A 658 5.86 -3.25 -6.95
N ASP A 659 6.71 -3.31 -5.92
CA ASP A 659 6.29 -3.66 -4.56
C ASP A 659 5.66 -2.47 -3.83
N CYS A 660 5.99 -1.24 -4.26
CA CYS A 660 5.46 -0.01 -3.72
C CYS A 660 5.31 1.02 -4.83
N GLY A 661 4.10 1.18 -5.35
CA GLY A 661 3.75 2.24 -6.30
C GLY A 661 3.64 3.57 -5.57
N ILE A 662 4.32 4.60 -6.05
CA ILE A 662 4.39 5.92 -5.45
C ILE A 662 3.96 6.97 -6.47
N SER A 663 3.02 7.81 -6.11
CA SER A 663 2.60 8.93 -6.94
C SER A 663 2.55 10.23 -6.16
N VAL A 664 2.15 11.30 -6.79
CA VAL A 664 2.02 12.63 -6.18
C VAL A 664 0.58 13.12 -6.30
N ASP A 665 0.18 14.05 -5.44
CA ASP A 665 -1.18 14.60 -5.43
C ASP A 665 -1.54 15.30 -6.75
N SER A 666 -0.58 15.94 -7.40
CA SER A 666 -0.74 16.60 -8.71
C SER A 666 -0.69 15.66 -9.92
N ALA A 667 -0.56 14.33 -9.72
CA ALA A 667 -0.50 13.35 -10.78
C ALA A 667 -1.87 13.14 -11.46
N VAL A 668 -1.84 12.57 -12.67
CA VAL A 668 -3.07 12.13 -13.35
C VAL A 668 -3.76 11.01 -12.55
N ASP A 669 -5.08 10.91 -12.67
CA ASP A 669 -5.89 10.02 -11.84
C ASP A 669 -5.48 8.56 -11.94
N ILE A 670 -5.16 8.07 -13.13
CA ILE A 670 -4.68 6.69 -13.31
C ILE A 670 -3.37 6.41 -12.57
N ALA A 671 -2.49 7.40 -12.45
CA ALA A 671 -1.26 7.27 -11.68
C ALA A 671 -1.56 7.25 -10.17
N LYS A 672 -2.42 8.15 -9.69
CA LYS A 672 -2.88 8.15 -8.30
C LYS A 672 -3.59 6.84 -7.92
N GLU A 673 -4.42 6.31 -8.83
CA GLU A 673 -5.14 5.04 -8.59
C GLU A 673 -4.21 3.83 -8.57
N SER A 674 -3.18 3.84 -9.41
CA SER A 674 -2.19 2.76 -9.49
C SER A 674 -1.16 2.77 -8.35
N ALA A 675 -1.11 3.85 -7.56
CA ALA A 675 -0.16 4.03 -6.47
C ALA A 675 -0.69 3.51 -5.13
N ASP A 676 0.19 2.91 -4.35
CA ASP A 676 -0.05 2.52 -2.95
C ASP A 676 0.14 3.69 -1.99
N ILE A 677 0.99 4.65 -2.39
CA ILE A 677 1.40 5.81 -1.59
C ILE A 677 1.32 7.07 -2.45
N ILE A 678 0.79 8.15 -1.86
CA ILE A 678 0.72 9.46 -2.48
C ILE A 678 1.51 10.48 -1.67
N LEU A 679 2.43 11.17 -2.33
CA LEU A 679 3.16 12.29 -1.75
C LEU A 679 2.38 13.58 -1.98
N LEU A 680 2.08 14.33 -0.91
CA LEU A 680 1.40 15.64 -1.01
C LEU A 680 2.31 16.75 -1.58
N GLN A 681 3.61 16.50 -1.62
CA GLN A 681 4.58 17.35 -2.31
C GLN A 681 5.43 16.49 -3.24
N LYS A 682 5.62 16.98 -4.44
CA LYS A 682 6.42 16.33 -5.48
C LYS A 682 7.93 16.55 -5.24
N ASP A 683 8.43 15.95 -4.14
CA ASP A 683 9.82 16.05 -3.68
C ASP A 683 10.35 14.71 -3.15
N LEU A 684 11.50 14.27 -3.66
CA LEU A 684 12.18 13.06 -3.22
C LEU A 684 12.61 13.11 -1.74
N GLY A 685 12.81 14.29 -1.17
CA GLY A 685 13.07 14.45 0.27
C GLY A 685 11.86 14.09 1.15
N VAL A 686 10.63 14.23 0.63
CA VAL A 686 9.42 13.72 1.29
C VAL A 686 9.42 12.20 1.29
N LEU A 687 9.78 11.59 0.15
CA LEU A 687 9.90 10.15 0.03
C LEU A 687 10.97 9.57 0.95
N GLU A 688 12.15 10.20 1.04
CA GLU A 688 13.23 9.81 1.96
C GLU A 688 12.73 9.76 3.41
N ARG A 689 12.03 10.79 3.86
CA ARG A 689 11.41 10.80 5.20
C ARG A 689 10.37 9.70 5.37
N GLY A 690 9.62 9.40 4.31
CA GLY A 690 8.67 8.30 4.27
C GLY A 690 9.34 6.94 4.45
N ILE A 691 10.44 6.68 3.74
CA ILE A 691 11.22 5.43 3.84
C ILE A 691 11.74 5.21 5.27
N ILE A 692 12.29 6.25 5.89
CA ILE A 692 12.77 6.17 7.28
C ILE A 692 11.63 5.83 8.24
N GLU A 693 10.46 6.43 8.06
CA GLU A 693 9.30 6.17 8.92
C GLU A 693 8.72 4.77 8.69
N GLY A 694 8.71 4.29 7.45
CA GLY A 694 8.36 2.90 7.11
C GLY A 694 9.29 1.91 7.83
N ARG A 695 10.60 2.17 7.83
CA ARG A 695 11.60 1.37 8.57
C ARG A 695 11.35 1.40 10.08
N ARG A 696 11.02 2.55 10.66
CA ARG A 696 10.67 2.67 12.09
C ARG A 696 9.43 1.85 12.44
N THR A 697 8.39 1.96 11.65
CA THR A 697 7.15 1.19 11.83
C THR A 697 7.43 -0.31 11.81
N TYR A 698 8.22 -0.77 10.84
CA TYR A 698 8.62 -2.17 10.75
C TYR A 698 9.53 -2.61 11.91
N GLY A 699 10.44 -1.75 12.36
CA GLY A 699 11.30 -2.00 13.51
C GLY A 699 10.51 -2.22 14.80
N ASN A 700 9.50 -1.40 15.05
CA ASN A 700 8.61 -1.56 16.21
C ASN A 700 7.79 -2.85 16.16
N LEU A 701 7.36 -3.26 14.97
CA LEU A 701 6.69 -4.55 14.78
C LEU A 701 7.65 -5.72 15.06
N LEU A 702 8.89 -5.65 14.58
CA LEU A 702 9.91 -6.68 14.87
C LEU A 702 10.24 -6.78 16.34
N LYS A 703 10.31 -5.67 17.09
CA LYS A 703 10.50 -5.70 18.55
C LYS A 703 9.41 -6.54 19.21
N TYR A 704 8.15 -6.27 18.88
CA TYR A 704 7.05 -7.08 19.40
C TYR A 704 7.21 -8.55 19.07
N LEU A 705 7.43 -8.87 17.80
CA LEU A 705 7.54 -10.26 17.35
C LEU A 705 8.69 -10.99 18.04
N LYS A 706 9.90 -10.42 18.02
CA LYS A 706 11.09 -11.04 18.60
C LYS A 706 10.97 -11.21 20.13
N THR A 707 10.50 -10.19 20.85
CA THR A 707 10.34 -10.25 22.29
C THR A 707 9.25 -11.21 22.70
N THR A 708 8.08 -11.17 22.08
CA THR A 708 6.94 -12.03 22.43
C THR A 708 7.22 -13.49 22.11
N VAL A 709 7.77 -13.79 20.93
CA VAL A 709 8.12 -15.15 20.54
C VAL A 709 9.21 -15.73 21.48
N SER A 710 10.21 -14.92 21.84
CA SER A 710 11.27 -15.32 22.75
C SER A 710 10.75 -15.56 24.18
N SER A 711 9.90 -14.65 24.69
CA SER A 711 9.28 -14.76 26.02
C SER A 711 8.37 -15.99 26.11
N ASN A 712 7.50 -16.20 25.14
CA ASN A 712 6.59 -17.35 25.11
C ASN A 712 7.37 -18.67 25.05
N PHE A 713 8.44 -18.73 24.26
CA PHE A 713 9.31 -19.92 24.22
C PHE A 713 9.98 -20.19 25.57
N GLY A 714 10.51 -19.15 26.23
CA GLY A 714 11.08 -19.25 27.55
C GLY A 714 10.08 -19.78 28.58
N ASN A 715 8.90 -19.20 28.64
CA ASN A 715 7.82 -19.61 29.56
C ASN A 715 7.46 -21.08 29.41
N VAL A 716 7.29 -21.54 28.15
CA VAL A 716 6.92 -22.93 27.87
C VAL A 716 8.04 -23.89 28.28
N LEU A 717 9.29 -23.50 28.06
CA LEU A 717 10.44 -24.27 28.51
C LEU A 717 10.46 -24.39 30.03
N SER A 718 10.24 -23.27 30.77
CA SER A 718 10.15 -23.22 32.23
C SER A 718 9.02 -24.10 32.77
N VAL A 719 7.82 -23.99 32.16
CA VAL A 719 6.65 -24.84 32.50
C VAL A 719 6.96 -26.32 32.30
N THR A 720 7.64 -26.66 31.22
CA THR A 720 7.99 -28.06 30.91
C THR A 720 8.97 -28.61 31.96
N VAL A 721 9.99 -27.84 32.30
CA VAL A 721 10.97 -28.21 33.35
C VAL A 721 10.28 -28.34 34.70
N ALA A 722 9.47 -27.36 35.09
CA ALA A 722 8.71 -27.39 36.35
C ALA A 722 7.77 -28.60 36.44
N SER A 723 7.10 -28.95 35.34
CA SER A 723 6.18 -30.11 35.27
C SER A 723 6.89 -31.45 35.54
N LEU A 724 8.20 -31.55 35.20
CA LEU A 724 9.00 -32.73 35.43
C LEU A 724 9.41 -32.94 36.91
N PHE A 725 9.71 -31.83 37.58
CA PHE A 725 10.36 -31.90 38.90
C PHE A 725 9.42 -31.57 40.07
N LEU A 726 8.40 -30.74 39.87
CA LEU A 726 7.49 -30.35 40.93
C LEU A 726 6.40 -31.40 41.19
N PRO A 727 6.00 -31.71 42.41
CA PRO A 727 4.95 -32.66 42.74
C PRO A 727 3.53 -32.10 42.54
N PHE A 728 3.40 -30.81 42.22
CA PHE A 728 2.15 -30.12 41.95
C PHE A 728 2.28 -29.28 40.65
N LEU A 729 1.17 -28.75 40.12
CA LEU A 729 1.20 -27.86 38.99
C LEU A 729 1.92 -26.54 39.34
N PRO A 730 2.89 -26.11 38.50
CA PRO A 730 3.72 -24.94 38.82
C PRO A 730 2.92 -23.62 38.84
N MET A 731 1.78 -23.57 38.16
CA MET A 731 0.86 -22.46 38.11
C MET A 731 -0.52 -22.98 37.72
N SER A 732 -1.60 -22.32 38.11
CA SER A 732 -2.93 -22.69 37.65
C SER A 732 -3.18 -22.26 36.21
N ALA A 733 -4.15 -22.88 35.52
CA ALA A 733 -4.55 -22.53 34.17
C ALA A 733 -4.97 -21.05 34.06
N LEU A 734 -5.69 -20.58 35.05
CA LEU A 734 -6.19 -19.20 35.13
C LEU A 734 -5.03 -18.19 35.29
N GLN A 735 -4.06 -18.51 36.15
CA GLN A 735 -2.87 -17.66 36.38
C GLN A 735 -2.01 -17.51 35.10
N LEU A 736 -1.81 -18.59 34.33
CA LEU A 736 -1.08 -18.53 33.05
C LEU A 736 -1.77 -17.63 32.03
N VAL A 737 -3.07 -17.71 31.92
CA VAL A 737 -3.85 -16.87 31.00
C VAL A 737 -3.82 -15.41 31.47
N LEU A 738 -3.94 -15.15 32.77
CA LEU A 738 -3.89 -13.79 33.31
C LEU A 738 -2.50 -13.16 33.10
N LEU A 739 -1.43 -13.93 33.29
CA LEU A 739 -0.05 -13.51 33.04
C LEU A 739 0.13 -13.10 31.56
N SER A 740 -0.32 -13.93 30.64
CA SER A 740 -0.27 -13.63 29.21
C SER A 740 -1.04 -12.37 28.85
N LEU A 741 -2.26 -12.18 29.40
CA LEU A 741 -3.08 -11.01 29.14
C LEU A 741 -2.41 -9.71 29.62
N VAL A 742 -1.85 -9.68 30.84
CA VAL A 742 -1.19 -8.49 31.38
C VAL A 742 0.05 -8.15 30.56
N TYR A 743 0.84 -9.17 30.18
CA TYR A 743 2.00 -9.00 29.31
C TYR A 743 1.63 -8.41 27.95
N GLU A 744 0.58 -8.93 27.30
CA GLU A 744 0.13 -8.44 26.00
C GLU A 744 -0.38 -7.01 26.07
N ILE A 745 -1.05 -6.61 27.18
CA ILE A 745 -1.47 -5.21 27.41
C ILE A 745 -0.25 -4.29 27.45
N VAL A 746 0.83 -4.68 28.10
CA VAL A 746 2.06 -3.88 28.12
C VAL A 746 2.65 -3.75 26.72
N CYS A 747 2.67 -4.82 25.94
CA CYS A 747 3.20 -4.84 24.59
C CYS A 747 2.41 -3.98 23.58
N ILE A 748 1.14 -3.65 23.84
CA ILE A 748 0.33 -2.74 23.01
C ILE A 748 1.02 -1.38 22.79
N ALA A 749 1.86 -0.94 23.71
CA ALA A 749 2.57 0.34 23.58
C ALA A 749 3.80 0.32 22.66
N LEU A 750 4.25 -0.85 22.20
CA LEU A 750 5.43 -0.97 21.33
C LEU A 750 5.32 -0.23 19.98
N PRO A 751 4.16 -0.10 19.33
CA PRO A 751 4.02 0.73 18.12
C PRO A 751 4.48 2.18 18.25
N TRP A 752 4.46 2.74 19.45
CA TRP A 752 4.90 4.12 19.73
C TRP A 752 6.35 4.22 20.18
N ASP A 753 7.09 3.09 20.23
CA ASP A 753 8.48 3.10 20.69
C ASP A 753 9.44 3.65 19.62
N THR A 754 10.63 4.07 20.06
CA THR A 754 11.68 4.62 19.19
C THR A 754 12.56 3.52 18.65
N VAL A 755 12.97 3.63 17.37
CA VAL A 755 13.90 2.71 16.72
C VAL A 755 15.25 3.39 16.51
N ASP A 756 16.34 2.66 16.67
CA ASP A 756 17.70 3.15 16.50
C ASP A 756 17.94 3.67 15.05
N ASP A 757 18.57 4.83 14.92
CA ASP A 757 18.88 5.43 13.63
C ASP A 757 19.85 4.59 12.80
N ALA A 758 20.76 3.85 13.44
CA ALA A 758 21.66 2.91 12.76
C ALA A 758 20.88 1.77 12.08
N TRP A 759 19.79 1.31 12.71
CA TRP A 759 18.92 0.26 12.14
C TRP A 759 18.09 0.79 10.96
N THR A 760 17.59 2.02 11.06
CA THR A 760 16.82 2.66 9.97
C THR A 760 17.67 3.12 8.79
N ALA A 761 19.01 3.09 8.93
CA ALA A 761 19.94 3.51 7.88
C ALA A 761 19.98 2.57 6.65
N ARG A 762 19.47 1.36 6.74
CA ARG A 762 19.51 0.35 5.66
C ARG A 762 18.13 -0.22 5.36
N PRO A 763 17.87 -0.72 4.14
CA PRO A 763 16.67 -1.45 3.79
C PRO A 763 16.45 -2.66 4.71
N ARG A 764 15.18 -2.97 4.99
CA ARG A 764 14.81 -4.02 5.95
C ARG A 764 13.75 -4.94 5.37
N ALA A 765 14.19 -6.03 4.80
CA ALA A 765 13.31 -7.09 4.31
C ALA A 765 12.83 -8.00 5.46
N TRP A 766 11.76 -8.75 5.22
CA TRP A 766 11.24 -9.72 6.17
C TRP A 766 12.18 -10.93 6.29
N ASP A 767 12.62 -11.23 7.53
CA ASP A 767 13.48 -12.40 7.83
C ASP A 767 12.89 -13.25 8.97
N ALA A 768 12.23 -14.34 8.59
CA ALA A 768 11.70 -15.32 9.54
C ALA A 768 12.81 -16.14 10.25
N ALA A 769 13.97 -16.31 9.62
CA ALA A 769 15.10 -17.05 10.20
C ALA A 769 15.71 -16.27 11.37
N SER A 770 15.81 -14.96 11.25
CA SER A 770 16.25 -14.07 12.35
C SER A 770 15.34 -14.18 13.58
N ILE A 771 14.01 -14.23 13.39
CA ILE A 771 13.05 -14.39 14.50
C ILE A 771 13.26 -15.74 15.21
N LYS A 772 13.42 -16.83 14.43
CA LYS A 772 13.69 -18.15 14.98
C LYS A 772 15.03 -18.20 15.75
N GLY A 773 16.08 -17.62 15.19
CA GLY A 773 17.40 -17.52 15.85
C GLY A 773 17.33 -16.77 17.17
N PHE A 774 16.66 -15.63 17.18
CA PHE A 774 16.42 -14.81 18.36
C PHE A 774 15.68 -15.58 19.46
N MET A 775 14.61 -16.29 19.11
CA MET A 775 13.83 -17.13 20.01
C MET A 775 14.70 -18.20 20.69
N LEU A 776 15.52 -18.90 19.92
CA LEU A 776 16.32 -20.03 20.41
C LEU A 776 17.53 -19.59 21.25
N GLU A 777 18.11 -18.41 20.98
CA GLU A 777 19.29 -17.92 21.70
C GLU A 777 18.93 -17.10 22.95
N LEU A 778 17.86 -16.30 22.90
CA LEU A 778 17.49 -15.41 24.02
C LEU A 778 16.33 -15.93 24.88
N GLY A 779 15.44 -16.78 24.33
CA GLY A 779 14.34 -17.37 25.09
C GLY A 779 14.77 -18.18 26.29
N PRO A 780 15.74 -19.09 26.21
CA PRO A 780 16.17 -19.90 27.35
C PRO A 780 16.79 -19.11 28.51
N VAL A 781 17.17 -17.84 28.30
CA VAL A 781 17.75 -17.00 29.35
C VAL A 781 16.73 -16.75 30.48
N SER A 782 15.44 -16.52 30.14
CA SER A 782 14.39 -16.37 31.16
C SER A 782 14.17 -17.67 31.93
N SER A 783 14.15 -18.80 31.24
CA SER A 783 13.92 -20.11 31.87
C SER A 783 14.97 -20.47 32.91
N LEU A 784 16.21 -20.02 32.73
CA LEU A 784 17.26 -20.24 33.73
C LEU A 784 16.90 -19.56 35.06
N PHE A 785 16.33 -18.33 35.00
CA PHE A 785 15.92 -17.61 36.21
C PHE A 785 14.60 -18.12 36.78
N ASP A 786 13.68 -18.60 35.95
CA ASP A 786 12.52 -19.33 36.45
C ASP A 786 12.94 -20.58 37.26
N ILE A 787 13.90 -21.34 36.76
CA ILE A 787 14.44 -22.54 37.50
C ILE A 787 15.09 -22.13 38.83
N VAL A 788 15.83 -21.02 38.86
CA VAL A 788 16.39 -20.47 40.10
C VAL A 788 15.28 -20.06 41.07
N THR A 789 14.23 -19.41 40.54
CA THR A 789 13.04 -19.05 41.31
C THR A 789 12.32 -20.28 41.86
N PHE A 790 12.18 -21.35 41.06
CA PHE A 790 11.58 -22.60 41.51
C PHE A 790 12.36 -23.21 42.66
N ALA A 791 13.69 -23.26 42.55
CA ALA A 791 14.54 -23.76 43.65
C ALA A 791 14.43 -22.89 44.90
N ALA A 792 14.47 -21.56 44.75
CA ALA A 792 14.34 -20.62 45.84
C ALA A 792 12.97 -20.70 46.53
N LEU A 793 11.90 -20.79 45.78
CA LEU A 793 10.55 -20.95 46.32
C LEU A 793 10.40 -22.30 47.01
N PHE A 794 10.80 -23.40 46.35
CA PHE A 794 10.57 -24.76 46.88
C PHE A 794 11.41 -25.11 48.11
N PHE A 795 12.68 -24.66 48.16
CA PHE A 795 13.59 -25.02 49.21
C PHE A 795 13.79 -23.96 50.31
N VAL A 796 13.42 -22.69 50.04
CA VAL A 796 13.71 -21.60 50.99
C VAL A 796 12.43 -20.84 51.40
N VAL A 797 11.70 -20.28 50.46
CA VAL A 797 10.59 -19.33 50.76
C VAL A 797 9.37 -20.06 51.31
N CYS A 798 8.88 -21.08 50.60
CA CYS A 798 7.67 -21.80 51.02
C CYS A 798 7.87 -22.59 52.32
N PRO A 799 9.00 -23.32 52.52
CA PRO A 799 9.27 -23.97 53.82
C PRO A 799 9.34 -22.99 54.98
N ALA A 800 9.95 -21.81 54.80
CA ALA A 800 10.02 -20.79 55.86
C ALA A 800 8.68 -20.11 56.16
N ALA A 801 7.73 -20.13 55.22
CA ALA A 801 6.41 -19.53 55.41
C ALA A 801 5.36 -20.50 55.97
N VAL A 802 5.56 -21.82 55.75
CA VAL A 802 4.63 -22.87 56.20
C VAL A 802 5.21 -23.64 57.40
N ASP A 803 6.43 -23.30 57.84
CA ASP A 803 7.22 -23.99 58.88
C ASP A 803 7.43 -25.51 58.64
N ALA A 804 7.34 -25.97 57.42
CA ALA A 804 7.57 -27.36 57.01
C ALA A 804 7.96 -27.48 55.54
N SER A 805 8.81 -28.44 55.21
CA SER A 805 9.16 -28.77 53.83
C SER A 805 8.07 -29.63 53.13
N TRP A 806 8.01 -29.61 51.81
CA TRP A 806 7.05 -30.43 51.08
C TRP A 806 7.11 -31.94 51.41
N PRO A 807 8.28 -32.57 51.53
CA PRO A 807 8.38 -33.97 51.95
C PRO A 807 7.84 -34.25 53.35
N GLU A 808 8.01 -33.31 54.29
CA GLU A 808 7.49 -33.41 55.68
C GLU A 808 5.97 -33.31 55.68
N LEU A 809 5.39 -32.35 54.95
CA LEU A 809 3.94 -32.20 54.78
C LEU A 809 3.30 -33.45 54.14
N ALA A 810 3.96 -33.98 53.14
CA ALA A 810 3.49 -35.18 52.43
C ALA A 810 3.58 -36.41 53.32
N ALA A 811 4.64 -36.56 54.11
CA ALA A 811 4.82 -37.65 55.07
C ALA A 811 3.79 -37.56 56.22
N ALA A 812 3.45 -36.36 56.67
CA ALA A 812 2.44 -36.10 57.68
C ALA A 812 0.99 -36.23 57.15
N GLY A 813 0.80 -36.31 55.85
CA GLY A 813 -0.50 -36.32 55.18
C GLY A 813 -1.28 -35.00 55.38
N ASP A 814 -0.58 -33.91 55.60
CA ASP A 814 -1.16 -32.58 55.79
C ASP A 814 -1.59 -31.95 54.44
N VAL A 815 -2.79 -32.26 54.02
CA VAL A 815 -3.39 -31.80 52.74
C VAL A 815 -3.50 -30.27 52.74
N ALA A 816 -3.85 -29.65 53.87
CA ALA A 816 -4.01 -28.18 53.96
C ALA A 816 -2.66 -27.47 53.84
N GLY A 817 -1.64 -27.98 54.52
CA GLY A 817 -0.27 -27.48 54.43
C GLY A 817 0.30 -27.60 53.04
N MET A 818 0.08 -28.76 52.37
CA MET A 818 0.48 -28.95 50.96
C MET A 818 -0.24 -27.96 49.99
N ALA A 819 -1.54 -27.71 50.18
CA ALA A 819 -2.28 -26.76 49.38
C ALA A 819 -1.76 -25.33 49.56
N THR A 820 -1.49 -24.93 50.81
CA THR A 820 -0.92 -23.61 51.12
C THR A 820 0.49 -23.44 50.51
N PHE A 821 1.33 -24.49 50.63
CA PHE A 821 2.66 -24.51 50.01
C PHE A 821 2.61 -24.34 48.51
N ALA A 822 1.73 -25.07 47.82
CA ALA A 822 1.55 -24.98 46.37
C ALA A 822 1.02 -23.59 45.94
N ALA A 823 0.02 -23.04 46.67
CA ALA A 823 -0.53 -21.72 46.35
C ALA A 823 0.51 -20.60 46.56
N LEU A 824 1.33 -20.69 47.59
CA LEU A 824 2.42 -19.75 47.86
C LEU A 824 3.51 -19.82 46.76
N PHE A 825 3.86 -21.05 46.33
CA PHE A 825 4.78 -21.27 45.25
C PHE A 825 4.27 -20.66 43.95
N GLN A 826 3.02 -20.95 43.58
CA GLN A 826 2.36 -20.44 42.41
C GLN A 826 2.31 -18.91 42.40
N SER A 827 1.96 -18.28 43.53
CA SER A 827 1.95 -16.83 43.71
C SER A 827 3.31 -16.19 43.50
N GLY A 828 4.36 -16.84 44.07
CA GLY A 828 5.73 -16.35 43.93
C GLY A 828 6.23 -16.39 42.51
N TRP A 829 5.99 -17.49 41.80
CA TRP A 829 6.37 -17.59 40.39
C TRP A 829 5.53 -16.69 39.48
N PHE A 830 4.24 -16.54 39.75
CA PHE A 830 3.35 -15.62 39.00
C PHE A 830 3.89 -14.17 39.03
N VAL A 831 4.28 -13.69 40.21
CA VAL A 831 4.84 -12.34 40.38
C VAL A 831 6.20 -12.23 39.70
N GLU A 832 7.11 -13.17 39.93
CA GLU A 832 8.47 -13.15 39.35
C GLU A 832 8.42 -13.21 37.83
N SER A 833 7.66 -14.15 37.28
CA SER A 833 7.53 -14.31 35.81
C SER A 833 7.02 -13.04 35.12
N MET A 834 6.09 -12.32 35.74
CA MET A 834 5.61 -11.06 35.18
C MET A 834 6.66 -9.95 35.27
N TRP A 835 7.42 -9.88 36.35
CA TRP A 835 8.53 -8.93 36.50
C TRP A 835 9.62 -9.18 35.45
N SER A 836 10.05 -10.43 35.28
CA SER A 836 11.07 -10.80 34.31
C SER A 836 10.62 -10.56 32.87
N GLN A 837 9.40 -10.99 32.51
CA GLN A 837 8.84 -10.83 31.17
C GLN A 837 8.60 -9.37 30.78
N THR A 838 8.11 -8.55 31.69
CA THR A 838 7.82 -7.15 31.38
C THR A 838 9.11 -6.33 31.27
N LEU A 839 10.08 -6.56 32.16
CA LEU A 839 11.35 -5.84 32.14
C LEU A 839 12.23 -6.25 30.96
N VAL A 840 12.16 -7.50 30.48
CA VAL A 840 12.92 -7.93 29.32
C VAL A 840 12.51 -7.19 28.03
N VAL A 841 11.27 -6.75 27.92
CA VAL A 841 10.82 -5.90 26.77
C VAL A 841 11.70 -4.65 26.69
N HIS A 842 11.98 -4.00 27.83
CA HIS A 842 12.86 -2.83 27.89
C HIS A 842 14.32 -3.14 27.59
N MET A 843 14.76 -4.37 27.86
CA MET A 843 16.14 -4.81 27.58
C MET A 843 16.36 -5.20 26.13
N LEU A 844 15.34 -5.80 25.49
CA LEU A 844 15.43 -6.34 24.12
C LEU A 844 14.92 -5.39 23.04
N ARG A 845 14.30 -4.26 23.40
CA ARG A 845 13.80 -3.27 22.43
C ARG A 845 14.91 -2.50 21.70
N SER A 846 16.11 -2.40 22.27
CA SER A 846 17.24 -1.62 21.76
C SER A 846 18.56 -2.36 21.96
N PRO A 847 19.57 -2.18 21.08
CA PRO A 847 20.92 -2.74 21.27
C PRO A 847 21.64 -2.13 22.48
N HIS A 848 21.24 -0.93 22.89
CA HIS A 848 21.87 -0.20 23.99
C HIS A 848 21.26 -0.57 25.35
N LEU A 849 21.94 -0.15 26.43
CA LEU A 849 21.32 -0.17 27.76
C LEU A 849 20.28 0.95 27.88
N PRO A 850 19.16 0.72 28.58
CA PRO A 850 18.22 1.78 28.88
C PRO A 850 18.94 2.99 29.50
N SER A 851 18.83 4.13 28.86
CA SER A 851 19.53 5.36 29.30
C SER A 851 18.62 6.57 28.99
N PRO A 852 18.90 7.75 29.52
CA PRO A 852 18.16 8.96 29.18
C PRO A 852 18.18 9.34 27.70
N ARG A 853 19.13 8.82 26.93
CA ARG A 853 19.23 9.01 25.48
C ARG A 853 18.49 7.96 24.67
N ASP A 854 18.29 6.75 25.23
CA ASP A 854 17.58 5.64 24.64
C ASP A 854 16.46 5.19 25.60
N HIS A 855 15.48 6.09 25.78
CA HIS A 855 14.32 5.84 26.64
C HIS A 855 13.19 5.19 25.85
N ALA A 856 12.48 4.29 26.50
CA ALA A 856 11.27 3.70 25.95
C ALA A 856 10.15 4.77 25.84
N ALA A 857 9.20 4.53 24.93
CA ALA A 857 8.03 5.38 24.84
C ALA A 857 7.35 5.56 26.20
N PRO A 858 6.88 6.78 26.53
CA PRO A 858 6.21 7.02 27.83
C PRO A 858 5.04 6.07 28.09
N ALA A 859 4.27 5.74 27.05
CA ALA A 859 3.18 4.77 27.13
C ALA A 859 3.66 3.38 27.56
N LEU A 860 4.79 2.91 27.02
CA LEU A 860 5.38 1.63 27.39
C LEU A 860 5.84 1.65 28.86
N CYS A 861 6.49 2.73 29.31
CA CYS A 861 6.91 2.87 30.71
C CYS A 861 5.71 2.87 31.68
N VAL A 862 4.65 3.61 31.34
CA VAL A 862 3.44 3.69 32.18
C VAL A 862 2.75 2.33 32.27
N LEU A 863 2.54 1.65 31.14
CA LEU A 863 1.90 0.33 31.15
C LEU A 863 2.75 -0.72 31.86
N THR A 864 4.08 -0.66 31.73
CA THR A 864 5.01 -1.50 32.50
C THR A 864 4.81 -1.30 34.01
N VAL A 865 4.87 -0.06 34.47
CA VAL A 865 4.73 0.24 35.91
C VAL A 865 3.36 -0.18 36.43
N LEU A 866 2.29 0.11 35.69
CA LEU A 866 0.92 -0.31 36.08
C LEU A 866 0.78 -1.82 36.09
N GLY A 867 1.34 -2.53 35.09
CA GLY A 867 1.32 -3.99 35.04
C GLY A 867 2.05 -4.64 36.20
N LEU A 868 3.26 -4.16 36.47
CA LEU A 868 4.06 -4.65 37.63
C LEU A 868 3.36 -4.35 38.98
N ALA A 869 2.82 -3.14 39.14
CA ALA A 869 2.06 -2.77 40.35
C ALA A 869 0.83 -3.66 40.52
N LEU A 870 0.06 -3.89 39.46
CA LEU A 870 -1.12 -4.75 39.47
C LEU A 870 -0.75 -6.18 39.91
N VAL A 871 0.23 -6.79 39.25
CA VAL A 871 0.60 -8.19 39.52
C VAL A 871 1.20 -8.36 40.91
N THR A 872 1.96 -7.39 41.40
CA THR A 872 2.49 -7.40 42.78
C THR A 872 1.40 -7.25 43.84
N TRP A 873 0.34 -6.49 43.53
CA TRP A 873 -0.79 -6.28 44.43
C TRP A 873 -1.78 -7.46 44.44
N LEU A 874 -1.95 -8.16 43.30
CA LEU A 874 -2.95 -9.24 43.14
C LEU A 874 -2.91 -10.31 44.26
N PRO A 875 -1.76 -10.84 44.67
CA PRO A 875 -1.71 -11.86 45.75
C PRO A 875 -2.17 -11.34 47.14
N ALA A 876 -2.16 -10.01 47.33
CA ALA A 876 -2.64 -9.38 48.56
C ALA A 876 -4.05 -8.76 48.41
N SER A 877 -4.67 -8.95 47.27
CA SER A 877 -5.97 -8.35 46.93
C SER A 877 -7.17 -9.19 47.46
N PRO A 878 -8.38 -8.59 47.56
CA PRO A 878 -9.58 -9.33 47.93
C PRO A 878 -10.01 -10.43 46.94
N ILE A 879 -9.45 -10.42 45.73
CA ILE A 879 -9.73 -11.41 44.68
C ILE A 879 -8.64 -12.51 44.61
N ALA A 880 -7.65 -12.47 45.47
CA ALA A 880 -6.52 -13.41 45.47
C ALA A 880 -7.00 -14.86 45.54
N ASP A 881 -7.93 -15.17 46.47
CA ASP A 881 -8.47 -16.52 46.69
C ASP A 881 -9.13 -17.05 45.40
N ALA A 882 -9.91 -16.20 44.67
CA ALA A 882 -10.56 -16.58 43.43
C ALA A 882 -9.56 -16.85 42.28
N LEU A 883 -8.33 -16.31 42.39
CA LEU A 883 -7.23 -16.54 41.44
C LEU A 883 -6.31 -17.66 41.90
N GLY A 884 -6.57 -18.26 43.08
CA GLY A 884 -5.66 -19.24 43.71
C GLY A 884 -4.32 -18.65 44.12
N LEU A 885 -4.29 -17.35 44.44
CA LEU A 885 -3.10 -16.63 44.85
C LEU A 885 -3.10 -16.42 46.39
N MET A 886 -1.91 -16.30 46.97
CA MET A 886 -1.73 -16.02 48.40
C MET A 886 -0.74 -14.87 48.63
N PRO A 887 -0.90 -14.10 49.72
CA PRO A 887 0.05 -13.07 50.08
C PRO A 887 1.46 -13.60 50.22
N LEU A 888 2.44 -12.93 49.64
CA LEU A 888 3.83 -13.33 49.64
C LEU A 888 4.56 -12.72 50.86
N PRO A 889 5.48 -13.46 51.49
CA PRO A 889 6.28 -12.95 52.60
C PRO A 889 7.21 -11.84 52.11
N THR A 890 7.56 -10.88 52.98
CA THR A 890 8.42 -9.74 52.65
C THR A 890 9.83 -10.16 52.22
N SER A 891 10.33 -11.30 52.73
CA SER A 891 11.62 -11.90 52.30
C SER A 891 11.65 -12.25 50.81
N PHE A 892 10.51 -12.63 50.21
CA PHE A 892 10.39 -12.92 48.78
C PHE A 892 10.74 -11.70 47.93
N PHE A 893 10.33 -10.50 48.30
CA PHE A 893 10.60 -9.30 47.49
C PHE A 893 12.10 -8.95 47.45
N GLY A 894 12.85 -9.25 48.54
CA GLY A 894 14.32 -9.13 48.51
C GLY A 894 14.96 -10.10 47.52
N LEU A 895 14.47 -11.34 47.49
CA LEU A 895 14.90 -12.38 46.57
C LEU A 895 14.53 -12.00 45.12
N LEU A 896 13.29 -11.52 44.87
CA LEU A 896 12.80 -11.07 43.57
C LEU A 896 13.71 -9.99 42.97
N ILE A 897 14.07 -8.96 43.74
CA ILE A 897 14.99 -7.90 43.30
C ILE A 897 16.35 -8.49 42.89
N GLY A 898 16.88 -9.42 43.69
CA GLY A 898 18.13 -10.11 43.38
C GLY A 898 18.06 -10.90 42.08
N ILE A 899 17.02 -11.71 41.89
CA ILE A 899 16.78 -12.52 40.69
C ILE A 899 16.61 -11.61 39.45
N VAL A 900 15.77 -10.60 39.51
CA VAL A 900 15.53 -9.68 38.41
C VAL A 900 16.79 -8.90 38.02
N THR A 901 17.59 -8.46 39.00
CA THR A 901 18.88 -7.79 38.74
C THR A 901 19.86 -8.71 38.01
N ALA A 902 19.99 -9.95 38.48
CA ALA A 902 20.83 -10.94 37.81
C ALA A 902 20.33 -11.31 36.43
N TYR A 903 19.00 -11.41 36.24
CA TYR A 903 18.38 -11.64 34.95
C TYR A 903 18.68 -10.50 33.97
N ILE A 904 18.53 -9.24 34.35
CA ILE A 904 18.89 -8.08 33.54
C ILE A 904 20.37 -8.14 33.12
N ALA A 905 21.26 -8.46 34.05
CA ALA A 905 22.70 -8.56 33.77
C ALA A 905 23.02 -9.69 32.75
N LEU A 906 22.42 -10.87 32.92
CA LEU A 906 22.64 -12.00 32.02
C LEU A 906 21.99 -11.76 30.64
N THR A 907 20.79 -11.19 30.60
CA THR A 907 20.14 -10.82 29.36
C THR A 907 20.99 -9.82 28.57
N GLN A 908 21.60 -8.84 29.25
CA GLN A 908 22.52 -7.89 28.60
C GLN A 908 23.76 -8.58 28.04
N LEU A 909 24.31 -9.55 28.74
CA LEU A 909 25.45 -10.34 28.27
C LEU A 909 25.04 -11.20 27.03
N ALA A 910 23.93 -11.88 27.12
CA ALA A 910 23.39 -12.70 26.04
C ALA A 910 23.08 -11.84 24.79
N LYS A 911 22.47 -10.65 24.95
CA LYS A 911 22.23 -9.67 23.92
C LYS A 911 23.51 -9.22 23.23
N ARG A 912 24.54 -8.85 23.98
CA ARG A 912 25.85 -8.49 23.44
C ARG A 912 26.45 -9.63 22.62
N ARG A 913 26.37 -10.87 23.11
CA ARG A 913 26.84 -12.05 22.37
C ARG A 913 26.06 -12.29 21.11
N TYR A 914 24.72 -12.11 21.15
CA TYR A 914 23.85 -12.21 19.98
C TYR A 914 24.23 -11.18 18.91
N ILE A 915 24.36 -9.90 19.28
CA ILE A 915 24.78 -8.82 18.37
C ILE A 915 26.18 -9.09 17.80
N ALA A 916 27.12 -9.55 18.60
CA ALA A 916 28.47 -9.88 18.13
C ALA A 916 28.48 -11.03 17.10
N ARG A 917 27.48 -11.93 17.14
CA ARG A 917 27.37 -13.08 16.23
C ARG A 917 26.57 -12.76 14.97
N HIS A 918 25.50 -11.97 15.09
CA HIS A 918 24.54 -11.69 14.03
C HIS A 918 24.68 -10.28 13.43
N GLY A 919 25.51 -9.41 14.02
CA GLY A 919 25.75 -8.04 13.59
C GLY A 919 24.75 -7.02 14.13
N GLU A 920 23.51 -7.44 14.45
CA GLU A 920 22.44 -6.57 14.92
C GLU A 920 21.47 -7.30 15.86
N LEU A 921 20.63 -6.54 16.57
CA LEU A 921 19.65 -7.11 17.51
C LEU A 921 18.31 -7.41 16.83
N LEU A 922 17.80 -6.45 16.04
CA LEU A 922 16.49 -6.52 15.38
C LEU A 922 16.58 -7.10 13.98
#